data_8d9fe4598cff7a1bebb2766af7499fc0
#
_entry.id   8d9fe4598cff7a1bebb2766af7499fc0
#
_cell.length_a   1.000
_cell.length_b   1.000
_cell.length_c   1.000
_cell.angle_alpha   90.00
_cell.angle_beta   90.00
_cell.angle_gamma   90.00
#
_symmetry.space_group_name_H-M   'P 1'
#
loop_
_entity.id
_entity.type
_entity.pdbx_description
1 polymer ?
#
loop_
_entity_poly.entity_id
_entity_poly.type
_entity_poly.pdbx_seq_one_letter_code
_entity_poly.pdbx_strand_id
1 'polypeptide(L)'
;MDILFQLLFSPLPTPAIISLLALAAATLFYLNTRPSPIRSPVDLNCQSLGIKDGARKTALLEDNNNLISYYYNDAKTLYEVFQRGLKVSGNGPCLGYRKPGRPYQWLKYRQVSDRAEHLGSGLIHKGLKPGPDTFIGIFAQNRPEWIICELACYTYSMVAVPLYDTLGPEALVFIIDQASISTVLCDNQSKAETLLQNREKGLTPVLKTVVIMDPFKSELVERGTQCGVDILSMQDVEVLGKNNLQNPAPPKPEDLSIVCFTSGTTGNPKGAMLTHENVVANAAGSLCVTQTAIVPSTQDVSISFLPLAHMFERVVQTVMYSVGARVGFFQGDIRLLPDDMKTLQPTIFPVVPRLLNRVYDRVQSGAKTPFKKWLLNFAVDRKYAEVREGIIRNNSIWDKLIFHKVQESLGGRVRVMVTGAAPISPSVLNFLRAALGCQLFEAYGQTECTAGCSFSIPGDATSGHVGVPLPCNIVKLVDVEEMKYFSSNGEGEVCIKGSNVFKGYLKDPEKTAEALDKDGWLHTGDIGKWLPSGVLKIIDRKKNIFKLAQGEYIAPEKIENVYVRSGPVAQVFVHGDSLQSCLVAIVVPDPDVLPDFAKDLGCQGSIEELCKNTEIKKAVLSDMTKLGKEAGLKSFEQVKDIHLHPELFSIENGLLTPTLKAKRAELKTLFQTQIDKLYANIK
;
A
#
# COMPACT_ATOMS: atom_id res chain seq x y z
N MET A 1 -8.24 30.23 63.27
CA MET A 1 -7.82 31.21 62.21
C MET A 1 -6.30 31.32 62.16
N ASP A 2 -5.56 31.23 63.25
CA ASP A 2 -4.10 31.39 63.29
C ASP A 2 -3.31 30.30 62.54
N ILE A 3 -3.78 29.06 62.57
CA ILE A 3 -3.09 27.94 61.85
C ILE A 3 -3.20 28.12 60.33
N LEU A 4 -4.32 28.63 59.83
CA LEU A 4 -4.52 28.90 58.39
C LEU A 4 -3.67 30.11 57.93
N PHE A 5 -3.49 31.10 58.83
CA PHE A 5 -2.65 32.28 58.56
C PHE A 5 -1.16 31.93 58.54
N GLN A 6 -0.67 31.06 59.47
CA GLN A 6 0.69 30.55 59.48
C GLN A 6 0.99 29.68 58.26
N LEU A 7 0.04 28.86 57.77
CA LEU A 7 0.18 28.05 56.56
C LEU A 7 0.24 28.87 55.24
N LEU A 8 -0.44 30.05 55.23
CA LEU A 8 -0.47 30.91 54.05
C LEU A 8 0.70 31.90 53.95
N PHE A 9 1.32 32.26 55.09
CA PHE A 9 2.35 33.31 55.15
C PHE A 9 3.74 32.82 55.60
N SER A 10 3.90 31.54 55.92
CA SER A 10 5.25 30.98 56.16
C SER A 10 6.00 30.82 54.83
N PRO A 11 7.30 31.17 54.78
CA PRO A 11 8.07 30.96 53.55
C PRO A 11 8.08 29.49 53.22
N LEU A 12 7.73 29.18 51.96
CA LEU A 12 7.75 27.80 51.46
C LEU A 12 9.16 27.17 51.65
N PRO A 13 9.24 25.96 52.16
CA PRO A 13 10.52 25.24 52.25
C PRO A 13 11.23 25.19 50.89
N THR A 14 12.55 25.37 50.87
CA THR A 14 13.37 25.34 49.64
C THR A 14 13.03 24.16 48.72
N PRO A 15 12.80 22.90 49.19
CA PRO A 15 12.37 21.80 48.36
C PRO A 15 11.02 22.01 47.69
N ALA A 16 10.08 22.68 48.34
CA ALA A 16 8.76 23.00 47.78
C ALA A 16 8.86 24.05 46.67
N ILE A 17 9.72 25.06 46.85
CA ILE A 17 10.00 26.07 45.80
C ILE A 17 10.65 25.41 44.56
N ILE A 18 11.64 24.53 44.77
CA ILE A 18 12.29 23.78 43.69
C ILE A 18 11.25 22.91 42.95
N SER A 19 10.36 22.24 43.69
CA SER A 19 9.33 21.39 43.11
C SER A 19 8.32 22.22 42.29
N LEU A 20 7.92 23.39 42.76
CA LEU A 20 7.03 24.32 42.03
C LEU A 20 7.69 24.90 40.79
N LEU A 21 8.98 25.27 40.90
CA LEU A 21 9.73 25.74 39.71
C LEU A 21 9.91 24.63 38.67
N ALA A 22 10.20 23.41 39.10
CA ALA A 22 10.27 22.24 38.21
C ALA A 22 8.92 21.95 37.55
N LEU A 23 7.83 22.03 38.31
CA LEU A 23 6.47 21.87 37.78
C LEU A 23 6.11 22.98 36.78
N ALA A 24 6.43 24.24 37.09
CA ALA A 24 6.23 25.38 36.20
C ALA A 24 7.05 25.23 34.91
N ALA A 25 8.32 24.84 35.01
CA ALA A 25 9.18 24.58 33.85
C ALA A 25 8.64 23.42 33.00
N ALA A 26 8.20 22.32 33.63
CA ALA A 26 7.56 21.20 32.94
C ALA A 26 6.25 21.59 32.25
N THR A 27 5.44 22.43 32.91
CA THR A 27 4.19 22.96 32.34
C THR A 27 4.46 23.89 31.15
N LEU A 28 5.43 24.80 31.27
CA LEU A 28 5.84 25.69 30.18
C LEU A 28 6.40 24.88 29.00
N PHE A 29 7.24 23.87 29.27
CA PHE A 29 7.73 22.97 28.23
C PHE A 29 6.57 22.24 27.53
N TYR A 30 5.61 21.70 28.30
CA TYR A 30 4.44 21.02 27.76
C TYR A 30 3.60 21.96 26.89
N LEU A 31 3.31 23.19 27.37
CA LEU A 31 2.52 24.16 26.61
C LEU A 31 3.24 24.62 25.32
N ASN A 32 4.55 24.85 25.40
CA ASN A 32 5.34 25.28 24.24
C ASN A 32 5.58 24.18 23.21
N THR A 33 5.54 22.91 23.60
CA THR A 33 5.76 21.76 22.69
C THR A 33 4.46 21.13 22.20
N ARG A 34 3.31 21.50 22.78
CA ARG A 34 2.02 20.95 22.39
C ARG A 34 1.52 21.68 21.14
N PRO A 35 1.42 21.01 19.98
CA PRO A 35 0.86 21.63 18.79
C PRO A 35 -0.65 21.88 18.96
N SER A 36 -1.19 22.75 18.12
CA SER A 36 -2.64 22.94 18.03
C SER A 36 -3.31 21.65 17.59
N PRO A 37 -4.47 21.30 18.18
CA PRO A 37 -5.22 20.12 17.74
C PRO A 37 -5.61 20.24 16.26
N ILE A 38 -5.46 19.13 15.55
CA ILE A 38 -5.98 19.00 14.19
C ILE A 38 -7.50 18.92 14.30
N ARG A 39 -8.17 19.90 13.71
CA ARG A 39 -9.62 19.91 13.61
C ARG A 39 -10.04 19.14 12.38
N SER A 40 -11.02 18.25 12.55
CA SER A 40 -11.64 17.61 11.40
C SER A 40 -12.34 18.65 10.52
N PRO A 41 -12.23 18.55 9.18
CA PRO A 41 -12.95 19.39 8.26
C PRO A 41 -14.46 19.10 8.20
N VAL A 42 -14.89 17.97 8.78
CA VAL A 42 -16.29 17.52 8.80
C VAL A 42 -16.67 17.09 10.22
N ASP A 43 -17.98 16.96 10.48
CA ASP A 43 -18.47 16.32 11.69
C ASP A 43 -18.10 14.83 11.69
N LEU A 44 -17.30 14.41 12.67
CA LEU A 44 -16.85 13.02 12.80
C LEU A 44 -17.99 12.02 13.09
N ASN A 45 -19.16 12.52 13.50
CA ASN A 45 -20.37 11.68 13.66
C ASN A 45 -21.15 11.53 12.34
N CYS A 46 -20.84 12.34 11.31
CA CYS A 46 -21.48 12.32 9.99
C CYS A 46 -20.47 12.60 8.89
N GLN A 47 -19.53 11.66 8.69
CA GLN A 47 -18.40 11.85 7.79
C GLN A 47 -18.76 11.65 6.30
N SER A 48 -19.87 10.98 5.99
CA SER A 48 -20.39 10.84 4.63
C SER A 48 -21.88 11.13 4.57
N LEU A 49 -22.33 11.66 3.45
CA LEU A 49 -23.73 12.06 3.21
C LEU A 49 -24.41 11.06 2.28
N GLY A 50 -25.62 10.65 2.63
CA GLY A 50 -26.47 9.85 1.75
C GLY A 50 -26.97 10.68 0.56
N ILE A 51 -26.97 10.07 -0.61
CA ILE A 51 -27.54 10.64 -1.85
C ILE A 51 -28.53 9.66 -2.46
N LYS A 52 -29.05 9.97 -3.66
CA LYS A 52 -30.02 9.11 -4.35
C LYS A 52 -29.49 7.66 -4.50
N ASP A 53 -30.41 6.71 -4.56
CA ASP A 53 -30.15 5.27 -4.80
C ASP A 53 -29.25 4.58 -3.76
N GLY A 54 -29.29 5.06 -2.50
CA GLY A 54 -28.54 4.50 -1.39
C GLY A 54 -27.02 4.72 -1.45
N ALA A 55 -26.56 5.52 -2.41
CA ALA A 55 -25.16 5.88 -2.50
C ALA A 55 -24.78 6.94 -1.44
N ARG A 56 -23.48 7.03 -1.15
CA ARG A 56 -22.93 8.02 -0.23
C ARG A 56 -21.73 8.74 -0.88
N LYS A 57 -21.61 10.03 -0.58
CA LYS A 57 -20.46 10.87 -0.89
C LYS A 57 -19.78 11.34 0.39
N THR A 58 -18.54 11.78 0.32
CA THR A 58 -17.86 12.41 1.44
C THR A 58 -18.58 13.71 1.86
N ALA A 59 -18.63 13.98 3.17
CA ALA A 59 -19.14 15.26 3.69
C ALA A 59 -18.25 16.46 3.34
N LEU A 60 -17.01 16.23 2.86
CA LEU A 60 -16.12 17.32 2.37
C LEU A 60 -16.69 18.09 1.18
N LEU A 61 -17.61 17.47 0.41
CA LEU A 61 -18.24 18.10 -0.76
C LEU A 61 -19.54 18.87 -0.41
N GLU A 62 -19.92 18.91 0.87
CA GLU A 62 -21.14 19.57 1.38
C GLU A 62 -22.29 19.72 0.34
N ASP A 63 -22.56 20.93 -0.15
CA ASP A 63 -23.65 21.22 -1.09
C ASP A 63 -23.28 21.06 -2.57
N ASN A 64 -22.00 20.82 -2.89
CA ASN A 64 -21.56 20.64 -4.25
C ASN A 64 -21.72 19.17 -4.68
N ASN A 65 -22.66 18.89 -5.58
CA ASN A 65 -22.91 17.54 -6.09
C ASN A 65 -21.89 17.07 -7.14
N ASN A 66 -20.93 17.91 -7.53
CA ASN A 66 -19.96 17.60 -8.53
C ASN A 66 -18.74 16.88 -7.90
N LEU A 67 -18.47 15.67 -8.39
CA LEU A 67 -17.25 14.97 -8.06
C LEU A 67 -16.06 15.69 -8.67
N ILE A 68 -14.91 15.68 -7.98
CA ILE A 68 -13.70 16.30 -8.50
C ILE A 68 -12.99 15.37 -9.49
N SER A 69 -12.46 15.91 -10.58
CA SER A 69 -11.60 15.19 -11.52
C SER A 69 -10.15 15.66 -11.46
N TYR A 70 -9.90 16.83 -10.92
CA TYR A 70 -8.56 17.39 -10.74
C TYR A 70 -8.54 18.36 -9.54
N TYR A 71 -7.37 18.61 -9.00
CA TYR A 71 -7.16 19.57 -7.91
C TYR A 71 -6.61 20.89 -8.42
N TYR A 72 -5.71 20.86 -9.40
CA TYR A 72 -5.09 22.02 -10.01
C TYR A 72 -5.60 22.20 -11.45
N ASN A 73 -6.04 23.41 -11.80
CA ASN A 73 -6.54 23.72 -13.14
C ASN A 73 -5.49 23.56 -14.26
N ASP A 74 -4.19 23.65 -13.91
CA ASP A 74 -3.05 23.51 -14.81
C ASP A 74 -2.45 22.08 -14.78
N ALA A 75 -3.17 21.08 -14.24
CA ALA A 75 -2.68 19.71 -14.13
C ALA A 75 -3.85 18.70 -14.23
N LYS A 76 -4.35 18.46 -15.42
CA LYS A 76 -5.47 17.54 -15.74
C LYS A 76 -4.99 16.21 -16.33
N THR A 77 -3.74 16.15 -16.78
CA THR A 77 -3.09 14.95 -17.27
C THR A 77 -1.80 14.68 -16.49
N LEU A 78 -1.27 13.45 -16.52
CA LEU A 78 -0.01 13.11 -15.85
C LEU A 78 1.18 13.89 -16.44
N TYR A 79 1.13 14.22 -17.73
CA TYR A 79 2.09 15.13 -18.35
C TYR A 79 2.05 16.53 -17.69
N GLU A 80 0.86 17.13 -17.62
CA GLU A 80 0.66 18.46 -17.00
C GLU A 80 1.01 18.47 -15.52
N VAL A 81 0.70 17.38 -14.77
CA VAL A 81 1.12 17.21 -13.36
C VAL A 81 2.62 17.36 -13.21
N PHE A 82 3.40 16.72 -14.08
CA PHE A 82 4.86 16.81 -14.02
C PHE A 82 5.37 18.20 -14.43
N GLN A 83 4.79 18.81 -15.48
CA GLN A 83 5.12 20.18 -15.92
C GLN A 83 4.81 21.22 -14.81
N ARG A 84 3.66 21.02 -14.11
CA ARG A 84 3.36 21.81 -12.91
C ARG A 84 4.45 21.64 -11.84
N GLY A 85 4.86 20.42 -11.54
CA GLY A 85 5.94 20.13 -10.58
C GLY A 85 7.24 20.83 -10.92
N LEU A 86 7.65 20.81 -12.18
CA LEU A 86 8.80 21.55 -12.67
C LEU A 86 8.68 23.06 -12.40
N LYS A 87 7.49 23.62 -12.67
CA LYS A 87 7.21 25.06 -12.46
C LYS A 87 7.25 25.44 -10.98
N VAL A 88 6.50 24.73 -10.13
CA VAL A 88 6.34 25.09 -8.70
C VAL A 88 7.56 24.76 -7.86
N SER A 89 8.37 23.77 -8.26
CA SER A 89 9.64 23.46 -7.59
C SER A 89 10.78 24.44 -7.92
N GLY A 90 10.61 25.31 -8.93
CA GLY A 90 11.68 26.16 -9.42
C GLY A 90 12.89 25.33 -9.94
N ASN A 91 12.62 24.20 -10.58
CA ASN A 91 13.64 23.22 -10.99
C ASN A 91 14.42 22.59 -9.81
N GLY A 92 13.72 22.30 -8.74
CA GLY A 92 14.27 21.63 -7.56
C GLY A 92 14.64 20.14 -7.81
N PRO A 93 15.16 19.44 -6.76
CA PRO A 93 15.39 18.00 -6.79
C PRO A 93 14.07 17.26 -7.05
N CYS A 94 14.12 16.22 -7.90
CA CYS A 94 12.95 15.44 -8.31
C CYS A 94 13.10 13.95 -7.96
N LEU A 95 14.03 13.26 -8.63
CA LEU A 95 14.25 11.82 -8.46
C LEU A 95 15.59 11.55 -7.81
N GLY A 96 15.58 10.85 -6.68
CA GLY A 96 16.78 10.54 -5.90
C GLY A 96 17.12 9.05 -5.95
N TYR A 97 18.38 8.73 -6.09
CA TYR A 97 18.90 7.37 -6.03
C TYR A 97 20.23 7.35 -5.29
N ARG A 98 20.62 6.19 -4.77
CA ARG A 98 21.89 6.04 -4.04
C ARG A 98 22.52 4.67 -4.31
N LYS A 99 23.82 4.60 -4.08
CA LYS A 99 24.58 3.36 -3.95
C LYS A 99 24.78 3.02 -2.47
N PRO A 100 25.01 1.74 -2.11
CA PRO A 100 25.27 1.34 -0.74
C PRO A 100 26.33 2.22 -0.04
N GLY A 101 26.01 2.71 1.17
CA GLY A 101 26.91 3.56 1.94
C GLY A 101 27.13 4.98 1.41
N ARG A 102 26.38 5.41 0.41
CA ARG A 102 26.49 6.76 -0.16
C ARG A 102 25.20 7.57 0.09
N PRO A 103 25.28 8.92 0.14
CA PRO A 103 24.08 9.77 0.19
C PRO A 103 23.31 9.70 -1.11
N TYR A 104 22.04 10.15 -1.06
CA TYR A 104 21.20 10.29 -2.24
C TYR A 104 21.76 11.32 -3.22
N GLN A 105 21.80 10.94 -4.50
CA GLN A 105 22.05 11.83 -5.64
C GLN A 105 20.71 12.17 -6.28
N TRP A 106 20.55 13.42 -6.73
CA TRP A 106 19.27 13.93 -7.18
C TRP A 106 19.32 14.41 -8.61
N LEU A 107 18.42 13.88 -9.45
CA LEU A 107 18.07 14.49 -10.72
C LEU A 107 17.09 15.64 -10.45
N LYS A 108 17.28 16.77 -11.10
CA LYS A 108 16.37 17.92 -11.04
C LYS A 108 15.19 17.70 -11.99
N TYR A 109 14.07 18.38 -11.74
CA TYR A 109 12.87 18.29 -12.56
C TYR A 109 13.15 18.52 -14.06
N ARG A 110 13.94 19.56 -14.41
CA ARG A 110 14.31 19.83 -15.80
C ARG A 110 15.11 18.68 -16.42
N GLN A 111 16.07 18.12 -15.69
CA GLN A 111 16.86 17.00 -16.19
C GLN A 111 15.99 15.78 -16.49
N VAL A 112 14.97 15.52 -15.64
CA VAL A 112 14.05 14.42 -15.83
C VAL A 112 13.16 14.68 -17.05
N SER A 113 12.62 15.91 -17.20
CA SER A 113 11.81 16.32 -18.36
C SER A 113 12.58 16.19 -19.66
N ASP A 114 13.80 16.74 -19.70
CA ASP A 114 14.66 16.72 -20.90
C ASP A 114 14.98 15.26 -21.30
N ARG A 115 15.33 14.40 -20.34
CA ARG A 115 15.59 12.97 -20.60
C ARG A 115 14.35 12.25 -21.13
N ALA A 116 13.15 12.55 -20.58
CA ALA A 116 11.90 11.98 -21.07
C ALA A 116 11.60 12.40 -22.51
N GLU A 117 11.78 13.67 -22.85
CA GLU A 117 11.63 14.16 -24.21
C GLU A 117 12.65 13.53 -25.18
N HIS A 118 13.92 13.43 -24.76
CA HIS A 118 14.96 12.77 -25.55
C HIS A 118 14.63 11.28 -25.76
N LEU A 119 14.26 10.55 -24.73
CA LEU A 119 13.91 9.12 -24.84
C LEU A 119 12.73 8.93 -25.78
N GLY A 120 11.64 9.69 -25.60
CA GLY A 120 10.44 9.59 -26.44
C GLY A 120 10.73 9.97 -27.89
N SER A 121 11.49 11.06 -28.13
CA SER A 121 11.94 11.44 -29.49
C SER A 121 12.80 10.35 -30.16
N GLY A 122 13.69 9.71 -29.39
CA GLY A 122 14.51 8.61 -29.88
C GLY A 122 13.69 7.39 -30.26
N LEU A 123 12.68 7.03 -29.47
CA LEU A 123 11.75 5.94 -29.76
C LEU A 123 10.92 6.25 -31.02
N ILE A 124 10.45 7.48 -31.18
CA ILE A 124 9.71 7.91 -32.39
C ILE A 124 10.63 7.85 -33.62
N HIS A 125 11.87 8.32 -33.51
CA HIS A 125 12.85 8.23 -34.59
C HIS A 125 13.13 6.78 -35.01
N LYS A 126 13.03 5.85 -34.07
CA LYS A 126 13.12 4.39 -34.31
C LYS A 126 11.82 3.78 -34.89
N GLY A 127 10.82 4.58 -35.18
CA GLY A 127 9.60 4.18 -35.88
C GLY A 127 8.36 3.96 -35.01
N LEU A 128 8.41 4.25 -33.70
CA LEU A 128 7.21 4.27 -32.87
C LEU A 128 6.33 5.47 -33.26
N LYS A 129 5.02 5.27 -33.23
CA LYS A 129 4.06 6.34 -33.50
C LYS A 129 3.58 6.95 -32.20
N PRO A 130 3.60 8.30 -32.05
CA PRO A 130 2.93 8.94 -30.92
C PRO A 130 1.42 8.63 -30.94
N GLY A 131 0.83 8.50 -29.76
CA GLY A 131 -0.61 8.32 -29.63
C GLY A 131 -1.03 7.16 -28.72
N PRO A 132 -2.31 7.09 -28.32
CA PRO A 132 -2.84 6.17 -27.32
C PRO A 132 -2.92 4.71 -27.78
N ASP A 133 -2.61 4.43 -29.05
CA ASP A 133 -2.56 3.06 -29.59
C ASP A 133 -1.17 2.44 -29.48
N THR A 134 -0.16 3.18 -29.00
CA THR A 134 1.21 2.71 -28.82
C THR A 134 1.46 2.32 -27.36
N PHE A 135 1.57 1.02 -27.13
CA PHE A 135 1.81 0.44 -25.82
C PHE A 135 3.29 0.14 -25.62
N ILE A 136 3.87 0.63 -24.53
CA ILE A 136 5.27 0.44 -24.19
C ILE A 136 5.40 -0.33 -22.86
N GLY A 137 6.07 -1.50 -22.91
CA GLY A 137 6.35 -2.30 -21.74
C GLY A 137 7.47 -1.69 -20.89
N ILE A 138 7.31 -1.66 -19.58
CA ILE A 138 8.35 -1.27 -18.63
C ILE A 138 8.58 -2.44 -17.68
N PHE A 139 9.76 -3.08 -17.81
CA PHE A 139 10.16 -4.28 -17.10
C PHE A 139 11.36 -4.00 -16.21
N ALA A 140 11.16 -3.26 -15.13
CA ALA A 140 12.22 -2.79 -14.25
C ALA A 140 11.80 -2.78 -12.78
N GLN A 141 12.78 -2.72 -11.88
CA GLN A 141 12.56 -2.36 -10.47
C GLN A 141 12.33 -0.84 -10.34
N ASN A 142 11.92 -0.38 -9.15
CA ASN A 142 11.77 1.03 -8.87
C ASN A 142 13.10 1.77 -9.02
N ARG A 143 13.16 2.72 -9.95
CA ARG A 143 14.35 3.51 -10.26
C ARG A 143 13.99 4.78 -11.04
N PRO A 144 14.84 5.80 -11.06
CA PRO A 144 14.59 7.05 -11.82
C PRO A 144 14.24 6.82 -13.29
N GLU A 145 14.90 5.86 -13.95
CA GLU A 145 14.69 5.55 -15.36
C GLU A 145 13.28 5.02 -15.64
N TRP A 146 12.65 4.31 -14.68
CA TRP A 146 11.24 3.94 -14.78
C TRP A 146 10.34 5.16 -15.02
N ILE A 147 10.52 6.19 -14.17
CA ILE A 147 9.70 7.42 -14.25
C ILE A 147 10.00 8.18 -15.53
N ILE A 148 11.27 8.20 -15.96
CA ILE A 148 11.66 8.81 -17.25
C ILE A 148 10.96 8.10 -18.43
N CYS A 149 10.88 6.77 -18.38
CA CYS A 149 10.16 5.98 -19.40
C CYS A 149 8.65 6.32 -19.42
N GLU A 150 8.00 6.42 -18.26
CA GLU A 150 6.59 6.81 -18.19
C GLU A 150 6.36 8.22 -18.70
N LEU A 151 7.19 9.15 -18.29
CA LEU A 151 7.10 10.54 -18.75
C LEU A 151 7.36 10.65 -20.25
N ALA A 152 8.24 9.82 -20.82
CA ALA A 152 8.42 9.73 -22.26
C ALA A 152 7.12 9.26 -22.93
N CYS A 153 6.43 8.26 -22.37
CA CYS A 153 5.11 7.85 -22.86
C CYS A 153 4.11 9.02 -22.78
N TYR A 154 4.01 9.69 -21.64
CA TYR A 154 3.05 10.78 -21.43
C TYR A 154 3.35 12.01 -22.29
N THR A 155 4.61 12.29 -22.57
CA THR A 155 5.01 13.42 -23.46
C THR A 155 4.49 13.24 -24.89
N TYR A 156 4.32 12.00 -25.32
CA TYR A 156 3.90 11.66 -26.69
C TYR A 156 2.59 10.87 -26.76
N SER A 157 1.76 10.95 -25.72
CA SER A 157 0.43 10.28 -25.63
C SER A 157 0.49 8.75 -25.76
N MET A 158 1.66 8.13 -25.55
CA MET A 158 1.80 6.68 -25.55
C MET A 158 1.38 6.08 -24.19
N VAL A 159 1.06 4.80 -24.17
CA VAL A 159 0.52 4.11 -22.99
C VAL A 159 1.60 3.26 -22.32
N ALA A 160 1.83 3.48 -21.04
CA ALA A 160 2.76 2.66 -20.25
C ALA A 160 2.10 1.35 -19.81
N VAL A 161 2.81 0.24 -19.97
CA VAL A 161 2.38 -1.09 -19.51
C VAL A 161 3.42 -1.65 -18.57
N PRO A 162 3.17 -1.61 -17.26
CA PRO A 162 4.06 -2.23 -16.28
C PRO A 162 4.12 -3.73 -16.45
N LEU A 163 5.33 -4.28 -16.51
CA LEU A 163 5.59 -5.71 -16.52
C LEU A 163 6.14 -6.12 -15.16
N TYR A 164 5.43 -6.97 -14.45
CA TYR A 164 5.81 -7.40 -13.10
C TYR A 164 6.81 -8.55 -13.16
N ASP A 165 7.92 -8.43 -12.45
CA ASP A 165 8.88 -9.53 -12.25
C ASP A 165 8.25 -10.74 -11.56
N THR A 166 7.23 -10.50 -10.78
CA THR A 166 6.65 -11.44 -9.81
C THR A 166 5.38 -12.13 -10.28
N LEU A 167 4.90 -11.83 -11.50
CA LEU A 167 3.74 -12.54 -12.10
C LEU A 167 4.14 -13.89 -12.72
N GLY A 168 5.45 -14.17 -12.81
CA GLY A 168 5.96 -15.37 -13.45
C GLY A 168 6.16 -15.23 -14.97
N PRO A 169 6.88 -16.16 -15.58
CA PRO A 169 7.27 -16.08 -17.00
C PRO A 169 6.08 -16.17 -17.95
N GLU A 170 5.05 -16.95 -17.62
CA GLU A 170 3.84 -17.09 -18.46
C GLU A 170 3.04 -15.79 -18.53
N ALA A 171 2.93 -15.08 -17.40
CA ALA A 171 2.23 -13.79 -17.35
C ALA A 171 2.93 -12.72 -18.18
N LEU A 172 4.28 -12.70 -18.19
CA LEU A 172 5.07 -11.79 -19.02
C LEU A 172 4.75 -11.97 -20.50
N VAL A 173 4.75 -13.23 -20.97
CA VAL A 173 4.38 -13.59 -22.35
C VAL A 173 2.96 -13.15 -22.67
N PHE A 174 2.01 -13.50 -21.80
CA PHE A 174 0.62 -13.16 -21.95
C PHE A 174 0.39 -11.64 -22.06
N ILE A 175 1.03 -10.84 -21.20
CA ILE A 175 0.87 -9.38 -21.20
C ILE A 175 1.43 -8.76 -22.49
N ILE A 176 2.62 -9.19 -22.94
CA ILE A 176 3.26 -8.68 -24.16
C ILE A 176 2.37 -8.96 -25.37
N ASP A 177 1.79 -10.14 -25.47
CA ASP A 177 0.91 -10.52 -26.58
C ASP A 177 -0.45 -9.82 -26.50
N GLN A 178 -1.12 -9.87 -25.33
CA GLN A 178 -2.43 -9.27 -25.11
C GLN A 178 -2.43 -7.76 -25.39
N ALA A 179 -1.39 -7.04 -24.92
CA ALA A 179 -1.24 -5.61 -25.18
C ALA A 179 -0.51 -5.29 -26.50
N SER A 180 -0.12 -6.30 -27.29
CA SER A 180 0.62 -6.15 -28.55
C SER A 180 1.85 -5.26 -28.42
N ILE A 181 2.65 -5.46 -27.37
CA ILE A 181 3.81 -4.65 -27.02
C ILE A 181 4.97 -4.96 -27.95
N SER A 182 5.32 -4.01 -28.82
CA SER A 182 6.46 -4.14 -29.74
C SER A 182 7.79 -3.67 -29.13
N THR A 183 7.73 -2.84 -28.07
CA THR A 183 8.91 -2.26 -27.44
C THR A 183 8.83 -2.40 -25.91
N VAL A 184 9.89 -2.95 -25.34
CA VAL A 184 10.03 -3.11 -23.89
C VAL A 184 11.30 -2.40 -23.41
N LEU A 185 11.16 -1.56 -22.36
CA LEU A 185 12.28 -1.00 -21.64
C LEU A 185 12.54 -1.84 -20.37
N CYS A 186 13.74 -2.35 -20.18
CA CYS A 186 14.10 -3.17 -19.02
C CYS A 186 15.34 -2.63 -18.31
N ASP A 187 15.52 -2.99 -17.04
CA ASP A 187 16.61 -2.44 -16.23
C ASP A 187 17.96 -3.12 -16.52
N ASN A 188 18.01 -4.42 -16.79
CA ASN A 188 19.29 -5.14 -16.86
C ASN A 188 19.32 -6.24 -17.94
N GLN A 189 20.52 -6.76 -18.18
CA GLN A 189 20.78 -7.79 -19.17
C GLN A 189 19.95 -9.07 -18.94
N SER A 190 19.80 -9.53 -17.69
CA SER A 190 19.08 -10.78 -17.39
C SER A 190 17.61 -10.72 -17.80
N LYS A 191 16.95 -9.56 -17.62
CA LYS A 191 15.58 -9.37 -18.10
C LYS A 191 15.49 -9.32 -19.63
N ALA A 192 16.46 -8.68 -20.28
CA ALA A 192 16.56 -8.70 -21.73
C ALA A 192 16.76 -10.12 -22.29
N GLU A 193 17.59 -10.93 -21.63
CA GLU A 193 17.79 -12.35 -21.98
C GLU A 193 16.48 -13.16 -21.84
N THR A 194 15.69 -12.90 -20.80
CA THR A 194 14.36 -13.50 -20.62
C THR A 194 13.41 -13.13 -21.75
N LEU A 195 13.39 -11.86 -22.17
CA LEU A 195 12.58 -11.39 -23.30
C LEU A 195 13.01 -12.04 -24.62
N LEU A 196 14.31 -12.12 -24.89
CA LEU A 196 14.85 -12.77 -26.07
C LEU A 196 14.57 -14.28 -26.09
N GLN A 197 14.70 -14.96 -24.95
CA GLN A 197 14.36 -16.38 -24.83
C GLN A 197 12.89 -16.66 -25.17
N ASN A 198 11.97 -15.80 -24.75
CA ASN A 198 10.56 -15.91 -25.12
C ASN A 198 10.35 -15.65 -26.62
N ARG A 199 11.09 -14.71 -27.18
CA ARG A 199 11.05 -14.41 -28.64
C ARG A 199 11.59 -15.59 -29.47
N GLU A 200 12.71 -16.18 -29.08
CA GLU A 200 13.32 -17.36 -29.70
C GLU A 200 12.36 -18.56 -29.70
N LYS A 201 11.61 -18.76 -28.61
CA LYS A 201 10.57 -19.79 -28.50
C LYS A 201 9.30 -19.47 -29.30
N GLY A 202 9.24 -18.32 -29.98
CA GLY A 202 8.05 -17.87 -30.74
C GLY A 202 6.87 -17.43 -29.87
N LEU A 203 7.07 -17.24 -28.55
CA LEU A 203 6.00 -16.88 -27.60
C LEU A 203 5.63 -15.41 -27.63
N THR A 204 6.54 -14.53 -28.06
CA THR A 204 6.31 -13.06 -28.15
C THR A 204 6.64 -12.54 -29.55
N PRO A 205 5.91 -12.95 -30.59
CA PRO A 205 6.21 -12.60 -31.99
C PRO A 205 6.11 -11.11 -32.29
N VAL A 206 5.37 -10.36 -31.49
CA VAL A 206 5.16 -8.92 -31.65
C VAL A 206 6.33 -8.06 -31.17
N LEU A 207 7.22 -8.60 -30.30
CA LEU A 207 8.35 -7.90 -29.73
C LEU A 207 9.42 -7.62 -30.82
N LYS A 208 9.77 -6.33 -31.00
CA LYS A 208 10.74 -5.87 -32.00
C LYS A 208 11.92 -5.12 -31.41
N THR A 209 11.74 -4.47 -30.26
CA THR A 209 12.78 -3.61 -29.64
C THR A 209 12.85 -3.83 -28.16
N VAL A 210 14.05 -3.98 -27.64
CA VAL A 210 14.34 -4.00 -26.20
C VAL A 210 15.35 -2.90 -25.90
N VAL A 211 14.99 -1.99 -25.01
CA VAL A 211 15.86 -0.90 -24.54
C VAL A 211 16.31 -1.20 -23.12
N ILE A 212 17.62 -1.22 -22.88
CA ILE A 212 18.20 -1.60 -21.59
C ILE A 212 18.77 -0.39 -20.89
N MET A 213 18.44 -0.25 -19.60
CA MET A 213 18.84 0.88 -18.76
C MET A 213 20.28 0.78 -18.27
N ASP A 214 20.70 -0.44 -17.86
CA ASP A 214 22.04 -0.72 -17.38
C ASP A 214 23.01 -1.12 -18.51
N PRO A 215 24.32 -1.01 -18.32
CA PRO A 215 25.29 -1.54 -19.28
C PRO A 215 25.11 -3.07 -19.50
N PHE A 216 25.29 -3.50 -20.73
CA PHE A 216 25.19 -4.90 -21.15
C PHE A 216 26.27 -5.29 -22.13
N LYS A 217 26.44 -6.58 -22.38
CA LYS A 217 27.49 -7.12 -23.27
C LYS A 217 27.04 -7.09 -24.74
N SER A 218 28.00 -6.91 -25.66
CA SER A 218 27.76 -6.85 -27.11
C SER A 218 27.13 -8.12 -27.69
N GLU A 219 27.42 -9.28 -27.09
CA GLU A 219 26.86 -10.58 -27.54
C GLU A 219 25.31 -10.58 -27.49
N LEU A 220 24.71 -9.75 -26.61
CA LEU A 220 23.26 -9.62 -26.52
C LEU A 220 22.67 -8.95 -27.78
N VAL A 221 23.39 -8.00 -28.40
CA VAL A 221 22.98 -7.34 -29.65
C VAL A 221 22.96 -8.35 -30.80
N GLU A 222 24.00 -9.19 -30.89
CA GLU A 222 24.10 -10.26 -31.92
C GLU A 222 22.95 -11.25 -31.78
N ARG A 223 22.67 -11.68 -30.54
CA ARG A 223 21.55 -12.57 -30.22
C ARG A 223 20.19 -11.92 -30.56
N GLY A 224 20.01 -10.63 -30.26
CA GLY A 224 18.81 -9.89 -30.63
C GLY A 224 18.60 -9.87 -32.15
N THR A 225 19.66 -9.56 -32.91
CA THR A 225 19.62 -9.53 -34.37
C THR A 225 19.22 -10.88 -34.97
N GLN A 226 19.72 -11.99 -34.40
CA GLN A 226 19.38 -13.35 -34.86
C GLN A 226 17.90 -13.69 -34.75
N CYS A 227 17.20 -13.14 -33.71
CA CYS A 227 15.76 -13.37 -33.53
C CYS A 227 14.89 -12.17 -33.97
N GLY A 228 15.47 -11.20 -34.67
CA GLY A 228 14.76 -10.04 -35.24
C GLY A 228 14.29 -9.04 -34.19
N VAL A 229 15.10 -8.82 -33.13
CA VAL A 229 14.86 -7.84 -32.06
C VAL A 229 16.02 -6.87 -31.97
N ASP A 230 15.76 -5.58 -32.07
CA ASP A 230 16.74 -4.53 -31.83
C ASP A 230 17.05 -4.42 -30.34
N ILE A 231 18.31 -4.57 -29.94
CA ILE A 231 18.78 -4.34 -28.58
C ILE A 231 19.50 -3.00 -28.53
N LEU A 232 19.01 -2.08 -27.72
CA LEU A 232 19.49 -0.70 -27.62
C LEU A 232 19.81 -0.35 -26.17
N SER A 233 20.82 0.51 -25.95
CA SER A 233 20.97 1.14 -24.63
C SER A 233 20.03 2.35 -24.51
N MET A 234 19.48 2.56 -23.32
CA MET A 234 18.63 3.72 -23.04
C MET A 234 19.39 5.03 -23.31
N GLN A 235 20.69 5.07 -22.98
CA GLN A 235 21.54 6.21 -23.24
C GLN A 235 21.67 6.53 -24.73
N ASP A 236 21.83 5.52 -25.59
CA ASP A 236 21.93 5.74 -27.04
C ASP A 236 20.61 6.22 -27.62
N VAL A 237 19.48 5.71 -27.12
CA VAL A 237 18.13 6.18 -27.53
C VAL A 237 17.91 7.64 -27.07
N GLU A 238 18.32 8.01 -25.85
CA GLU A 238 18.27 9.42 -25.41
C GLU A 238 19.17 10.34 -26.28
N VAL A 239 20.39 9.91 -26.63
CA VAL A 239 21.28 10.66 -27.51
C VAL A 239 20.69 10.79 -28.93
N LEU A 240 20.12 9.72 -29.45
CA LEU A 240 19.45 9.73 -30.75
C LEU A 240 18.29 10.72 -30.75
N GLY A 241 17.45 10.71 -29.71
CA GLY A 241 16.32 11.61 -29.59
C GLY A 241 16.73 13.07 -29.36
N LYS A 242 17.80 13.32 -28.60
CA LYS A 242 18.39 14.66 -28.45
C LYS A 242 18.80 15.26 -29.80
N ASN A 243 19.36 14.43 -30.68
CA ASN A 243 19.80 14.85 -32.01
C ASN A 243 18.62 14.94 -33.04
N ASN A 244 17.49 14.35 -32.73
CA ASN A 244 16.28 14.27 -33.57
C ASN A 244 15.03 14.64 -32.75
N LEU A 245 15.09 15.74 -32.02
CA LEU A 245 14.04 16.16 -31.09
C LEU A 245 12.70 16.35 -31.80
N GLN A 246 11.66 15.75 -31.25
CA GLN A 246 10.29 15.89 -31.70
C GLN A 246 9.52 16.85 -30.78
N ASN A 247 8.56 17.57 -31.35
CA ASN A 247 7.67 18.38 -30.51
C ASN A 247 6.81 17.48 -29.61
N PRO A 248 6.64 17.82 -28.34
CA PRO A 248 5.71 17.10 -27.46
C PRO A 248 4.30 17.01 -28.07
N ALA A 249 3.69 15.86 -27.91
CA ALA A 249 2.30 15.59 -28.30
C ALA A 249 1.52 15.15 -27.04
N PRO A 250 1.19 16.09 -26.12
CA PRO A 250 0.62 15.76 -24.82
C PRO A 250 -0.78 15.16 -24.94
N PRO A 251 -1.14 14.24 -24.02
CA PRO A 251 -2.43 13.56 -24.02
C PRO A 251 -3.57 14.46 -23.56
N LYS A 252 -4.78 14.02 -23.85
CA LYS A 252 -6.00 14.54 -23.24
C LYS A 252 -6.32 13.76 -21.95
N PRO A 253 -7.15 14.30 -21.04
CA PRO A 253 -7.53 13.62 -19.80
C PRO A 253 -8.15 12.23 -20.02
N GLU A 254 -8.96 12.07 -21.07
CA GLU A 254 -9.66 10.84 -21.44
C GLU A 254 -8.77 9.79 -22.14
N ASP A 255 -7.57 10.15 -22.56
CA ASP A 255 -6.63 9.22 -23.20
C ASP A 255 -6.09 8.20 -22.18
N LEU A 256 -5.79 7.00 -22.65
CA LEU A 256 -5.15 5.98 -21.81
C LEU A 256 -3.74 6.43 -21.40
N SER A 257 -3.45 6.29 -20.14
CA SER A 257 -2.10 6.53 -19.60
C SER A 257 -1.37 5.23 -19.27
N ILE A 258 -2.12 4.27 -18.71
CA ILE A 258 -1.57 3.03 -18.18
C ILE A 258 -2.53 1.88 -18.45
N VAL A 259 -1.99 0.72 -18.81
CA VAL A 259 -2.69 -0.57 -18.68
C VAL A 259 -2.02 -1.36 -17.59
N CYS A 260 -2.66 -1.42 -16.42
CA CYS A 260 -2.15 -2.10 -15.24
C CYS A 260 -2.71 -3.52 -15.16
N PHE A 261 -1.86 -4.51 -15.38
CA PHE A 261 -2.26 -5.92 -15.29
C PHE A 261 -2.35 -6.37 -13.83
N THR A 262 -3.49 -6.93 -13.45
CA THR A 262 -3.74 -7.47 -12.11
C THR A 262 -3.72 -8.99 -12.15
N SER A 263 -3.12 -9.62 -11.13
CA SER A 263 -3.24 -11.06 -10.96
C SER A 263 -4.70 -11.41 -10.65
N GLY A 264 -5.39 -12.01 -11.59
CA GLY A 264 -6.68 -12.66 -11.32
C GLY A 264 -6.45 -13.78 -10.29
N THR A 265 -7.42 -14.05 -9.44
CA THR A 265 -7.35 -15.21 -8.51
C THR A 265 -7.58 -16.53 -9.24
N THR A 266 -8.01 -16.47 -10.49
CA THR A 266 -8.25 -17.63 -11.36
C THR A 266 -7.93 -17.22 -12.80
N GLY A 267 -6.81 -17.69 -13.34
CA GLY A 267 -6.47 -17.52 -14.75
C GLY A 267 -5.47 -16.40 -15.07
N ASN A 268 -5.45 -16.00 -16.35
CA ASN A 268 -4.54 -14.98 -16.87
C ASN A 268 -4.75 -13.60 -16.24
N PRO A 269 -3.69 -12.78 -16.16
CA PRO A 269 -3.79 -11.40 -15.67
C PRO A 269 -4.77 -10.57 -16.49
N LYS A 270 -5.49 -9.64 -15.84
CA LYS A 270 -6.43 -8.72 -16.50
C LYS A 270 -5.81 -7.33 -16.62
N GLY A 271 -5.78 -6.75 -17.80
CA GLY A 271 -5.22 -5.43 -18.06
C GLY A 271 -6.22 -4.31 -17.81
N ALA A 272 -6.23 -3.72 -16.62
CA ALA A 272 -7.09 -2.58 -16.29
C ALA A 272 -6.63 -1.33 -17.04
N MET A 273 -7.52 -0.75 -17.87
CA MET A 273 -7.27 0.45 -18.68
C MET A 273 -7.56 1.71 -17.88
N LEU A 274 -6.52 2.49 -17.56
CA LEU A 274 -6.60 3.72 -16.78
C LEU A 274 -6.25 4.94 -17.64
N THR A 275 -7.10 5.97 -17.58
CA THR A 275 -6.86 7.23 -18.27
C THR A 275 -6.00 8.16 -17.44
N HIS A 276 -5.51 9.25 -18.04
CA HIS A 276 -4.87 10.33 -17.32
C HIS A 276 -5.79 10.93 -16.27
N GLU A 277 -7.07 11.16 -16.62
CA GLU A 277 -8.08 11.65 -15.69
C GLU A 277 -8.28 10.73 -14.47
N ASN A 278 -8.34 9.40 -14.68
CA ASN A 278 -8.53 8.47 -13.56
C ASN A 278 -7.45 8.64 -12.49
N VAL A 279 -6.19 8.74 -12.90
CA VAL A 279 -5.06 8.85 -11.97
C VAL A 279 -5.02 10.23 -11.32
N VAL A 280 -5.23 11.29 -12.10
CA VAL A 280 -5.25 12.67 -11.60
C VAL A 280 -6.42 12.88 -10.63
N ALA A 281 -7.61 12.34 -10.92
CA ALA A 281 -8.77 12.42 -10.04
C ALA A 281 -8.53 11.72 -8.69
N ASN A 282 -7.87 10.57 -8.70
CA ASN A 282 -7.53 9.85 -7.47
C ASN A 282 -6.53 10.64 -6.60
N ALA A 283 -5.50 11.20 -7.23
CA ALA A 283 -4.54 12.08 -6.56
C ALA A 283 -5.21 13.35 -6.02
N ALA A 284 -6.11 13.96 -6.81
CA ALA A 284 -6.89 15.13 -6.42
C ALA A 284 -7.78 14.86 -5.20
N GLY A 285 -8.48 13.70 -5.19
CA GLY A 285 -9.29 13.26 -4.05
C GLY A 285 -8.46 13.13 -2.79
N SER A 286 -7.28 12.54 -2.89
CA SER A 286 -6.35 12.39 -1.76
C SER A 286 -5.84 13.74 -1.24
N LEU A 287 -5.48 14.66 -2.13
CA LEU A 287 -5.07 16.03 -1.78
C LEU A 287 -6.20 16.79 -1.09
N CYS A 288 -7.43 16.69 -1.61
CA CYS A 288 -8.59 17.35 -1.03
C CYS A 288 -8.86 16.87 0.41
N VAL A 289 -8.70 15.58 0.69
CA VAL A 289 -8.86 15.05 2.05
C VAL A 289 -7.75 15.54 2.98
N THR A 290 -6.50 15.54 2.52
CA THR A 290 -5.35 15.83 3.39
C THR A 290 -5.09 17.32 3.58
N GLN A 291 -5.54 18.19 2.67
CA GLN A 291 -5.23 19.64 2.66
C GLN A 291 -5.60 20.38 3.95
N THR A 292 -6.59 19.90 4.67
CA THR A 292 -7.07 20.54 5.92
C THR A 292 -6.13 20.35 7.10
N ALA A 293 -5.25 19.35 7.04
CA ALA A 293 -4.34 19.00 8.11
C ALA A 293 -2.87 19.04 7.69
N ILE A 294 -2.59 18.58 6.46
CA ILE A 294 -1.25 18.54 5.91
C ILE A 294 -1.31 18.87 4.43
N VAL A 295 -0.77 20.03 4.08
CA VAL A 295 -0.55 20.40 2.68
C VAL A 295 0.82 19.86 2.26
N PRO A 296 0.90 18.94 1.29
CA PRO A 296 2.16 18.56 0.70
C PRO A 296 2.81 19.75 -0.01
N SER A 297 4.14 19.83 0.00
CA SER A 297 4.90 20.97 -0.52
C SER A 297 6.19 20.53 -1.19
N THR A 298 6.91 21.47 -1.80
CA THR A 298 8.24 21.24 -2.39
C THR A 298 9.30 20.75 -1.39
N GLN A 299 9.04 20.89 -0.07
CA GLN A 299 9.94 20.42 0.98
C GLN A 299 9.75 18.94 1.31
N ASP A 300 8.69 18.34 0.80
CA ASP A 300 8.39 16.96 1.09
C ASP A 300 9.24 15.97 0.30
N VAL A 301 9.48 14.84 0.95
CA VAL A 301 10.25 13.73 0.42
C VAL A 301 9.47 12.44 0.64
N SER A 302 9.23 11.69 -0.42
CA SER A 302 8.69 10.32 -0.32
C SER A 302 9.76 9.30 -0.65
N ILE A 303 9.65 8.09 -0.08
CA ILE A 303 10.46 6.95 -0.48
C ILE A 303 9.65 6.03 -1.38
N SER A 304 10.21 5.71 -2.55
CA SER A 304 9.64 4.76 -3.50
C SER A 304 10.22 3.38 -3.27
N PHE A 305 9.46 2.49 -2.62
CA PHE A 305 9.81 1.08 -2.40
C PHE A 305 8.63 0.14 -2.69
N LEU A 306 7.40 0.63 -2.65
CA LEU A 306 6.26 -0.13 -3.14
C LEU A 306 6.37 -0.26 -4.67
N PRO A 307 6.00 -1.40 -5.26
CA PRO A 307 6.18 -1.61 -6.70
C PRO A 307 5.52 -0.51 -7.54
N LEU A 308 6.27 0.12 -8.45
CA LEU A 308 5.74 1.09 -9.42
C LEU A 308 4.74 0.46 -10.40
N ALA A 309 4.78 -0.84 -10.55
CA ALA A 309 3.76 -1.59 -11.25
C ALA A 309 2.39 -1.59 -10.56
N HIS A 310 2.30 -1.14 -9.29
CA HIS A 310 1.07 -1.05 -8.52
C HIS A 310 0.57 0.39 -8.40
N MET A 311 -0.74 0.62 -8.62
CA MET A 311 -1.31 1.96 -8.70
C MET A 311 -1.20 2.78 -7.41
N PHE A 312 -1.11 2.16 -6.25
CA PHE A 312 -0.95 2.89 -4.98
C PHE A 312 0.33 3.76 -4.98
N GLU A 313 1.48 3.18 -5.35
CA GLU A 313 2.74 3.94 -5.44
C GLU A 313 2.63 5.07 -6.47
N ARG A 314 1.98 4.82 -7.63
CA ARG A 314 1.82 5.82 -8.69
C ARG A 314 0.96 7.00 -8.26
N VAL A 315 -0.14 6.77 -7.56
CA VAL A 315 -0.99 7.86 -7.05
C VAL A 315 -0.21 8.72 -6.05
N VAL A 316 0.54 8.10 -5.14
CA VAL A 316 1.40 8.85 -4.20
C VAL A 316 2.43 9.68 -4.95
N GLN A 317 3.11 9.14 -5.95
CA GLN A 317 4.07 9.90 -6.76
C GLN A 317 3.39 11.00 -7.58
N THR A 318 2.17 10.78 -8.10
CA THR A 318 1.40 11.82 -8.78
C THR A 318 1.11 13.00 -7.83
N VAL A 319 0.74 12.72 -6.57
CA VAL A 319 0.62 13.75 -5.53
C VAL A 319 1.94 14.49 -5.34
N MET A 320 3.06 13.77 -5.19
CA MET A 320 4.38 14.37 -4.97
C MET A 320 4.79 15.28 -6.12
N TYR A 321 4.64 14.82 -7.36
CA TYR A 321 4.98 15.63 -8.54
C TYR A 321 4.06 16.84 -8.70
N SER A 322 2.78 16.73 -8.39
CA SER A 322 1.82 17.85 -8.50
C SER A 322 2.19 19.05 -7.65
N VAL A 323 2.89 18.82 -6.53
CA VAL A 323 3.34 19.89 -5.59
C VAL A 323 4.84 20.22 -5.73
N GLY A 324 5.53 19.64 -6.70
CA GLY A 324 6.97 19.87 -6.91
C GLY A 324 7.86 19.25 -5.83
N ALA A 325 7.40 18.25 -5.12
CA ALA A 325 8.13 17.49 -4.11
C ALA A 325 9.10 16.48 -4.79
N ARG A 326 9.86 15.75 -3.98
CA ARG A 326 10.90 14.83 -4.47
C ARG A 326 10.66 13.40 -4.00
N VAL A 327 11.10 12.44 -4.81
CA VAL A 327 10.96 11.00 -4.55
C VAL A 327 12.33 10.35 -4.55
N GLY A 328 12.70 9.68 -3.46
CA GLY A 328 13.92 8.88 -3.36
C GLY A 328 13.63 7.41 -3.53
N PHE A 329 14.39 6.72 -4.38
CA PHE A 329 14.23 5.29 -4.63
C PHE A 329 15.05 4.48 -3.63
N PHE A 330 14.49 3.38 -3.12
CA PHE A 330 15.23 2.43 -2.31
C PHE A 330 16.25 1.64 -3.15
N GLN A 331 17.19 0.97 -2.49
CA GLN A 331 18.29 0.26 -3.16
C GLN A 331 17.89 -1.06 -3.84
N GLY A 332 16.59 -1.40 -3.90
CA GLY A 332 16.08 -2.62 -4.53
C GLY A 332 15.99 -3.83 -3.58
N ASP A 333 16.60 -3.78 -2.40
CA ASP A 333 16.51 -4.82 -1.37
C ASP A 333 15.74 -4.29 -0.15
N ILE A 334 14.61 -4.93 0.16
CA ILE A 334 13.75 -4.55 1.29
C ILE A 334 14.48 -4.65 2.65
N ARG A 335 15.52 -5.46 2.75
CA ARG A 335 16.34 -5.58 3.97
C ARG A 335 17.16 -4.32 4.22
N LEU A 336 17.49 -3.56 3.17
CA LEU A 336 18.22 -2.29 3.24
C LEU A 336 17.28 -1.09 3.42
N LEU A 337 15.97 -1.28 3.37
CA LEU A 337 14.99 -0.19 3.54
C LEU A 337 15.21 0.63 4.81
N PRO A 338 15.52 0.05 5.99
CA PRO A 338 15.81 0.86 7.20
C PRO A 338 17.02 1.81 7.04
N ASP A 339 18.04 1.42 6.28
CA ASP A 339 19.19 2.27 5.95
C ASP A 339 18.81 3.38 4.96
N ASP A 340 17.98 3.06 3.97
CA ASP A 340 17.41 4.04 3.05
C ASP A 340 16.55 5.07 3.79
N MET A 341 15.67 4.62 4.69
CA MET A 341 14.82 5.50 5.51
C MET A 341 15.65 6.48 6.35
N LYS A 342 16.68 5.99 7.02
CA LYS A 342 17.58 6.83 7.84
C LYS A 342 18.34 7.86 7.00
N THR A 343 18.76 7.48 5.78
CA THR A 343 19.54 8.34 4.91
C THR A 343 18.67 9.37 4.18
N LEU A 344 17.51 8.96 3.69
CA LEU A 344 16.56 9.80 2.95
C LEU A 344 15.79 10.75 3.88
N GLN A 345 15.43 10.27 5.07
CA GLN A 345 14.56 10.95 6.02
C GLN A 345 13.24 11.40 5.38
N PRO A 346 12.41 10.47 4.88
CA PRO A 346 11.18 10.83 4.20
C PRO A 346 10.20 11.53 5.14
N THR A 347 9.36 12.40 4.57
CA THR A 347 8.26 13.11 5.27
C THR A 347 6.91 12.47 4.97
N ILE A 348 6.77 11.84 3.80
CA ILE A 348 5.58 11.10 3.37
C ILE A 348 6.00 9.65 3.10
N PHE A 349 5.29 8.71 3.74
CA PHE A 349 5.64 7.29 3.71
C PHE A 349 4.41 6.44 3.37
N PRO A 350 4.23 6.07 2.07
CA PRO A 350 3.25 5.04 1.71
C PRO A 350 3.72 3.69 2.23
N VAL A 351 2.83 2.92 2.86
CA VAL A 351 3.23 1.69 3.55
C VAL A 351 2.12 0.66 3.53
N VAL A 352 2.48 -0.61 3.45
CA VAL A 352 1.52 -1.73 3.56
C VAL A 352 1.43 -2.25 4.99
N PRO A 353 0.27 -2.80 5.43
CA PRO A 353 0.06 -3.26 6.79
C PRO A 353 1.10 -4.25 7.30
N ARG A 354 1.62 -5.13 6.44
CA ARG A 354 2.66 -6.09 6.81
C ARG A 354 3.93 -5.44 7.38
N LEU A 355 4.35 -4.30 6.80
CA LEU A 355 5.51 -3.58 7.32
C LEU A 355 5.18 -2.90 8.65
N LEU A 356 3.98 -2.36 8.79
CA LEU A 356 3.49 -1.75 10.03
C LEU A 356 3.41 -2.77 11.17
N ASN A 357 2.91 -3.98 10.89
CA ASN A 357 2.90 -5.08 11.85
C ASN A 357 4.32 -5.41 12.33
N ARG A 358 5.30 -5.50 11.42
CA ARG A 358 6.72 -5.72 11.81
C ARG A 358 7.28 -4.61 12.72
N VAL A 359 6.93 -3.35 12.45
CA VAL A 359 7.33 -2.23 13.32
C VAL A 359 6.70 -2.38 14.71
N TYR A 360 5.41 -2.69 14.77
CA TYR A 360 4.70 -2.97 16.01
C TYR A 360 5.35 -4.10 16.80
N ASP A 361 5.56 -5.26 16.19
CA ASP A 361 6.12 -6.45 16.82
C ASP A 361 7.54 -6.20 17.36
N ARG A 362 8.37 -5.49 16.59
CA ARG A 362 9.73 -5.12 17.01
C ARG A 362 9.72 -4.22 18.25
N VAL A 363 8.77 -3.28 18.36
CA VAL A 363 8.66 -2.43 19.56
C VAL A 363 8.17 -3.25 20.75
N GLN A 364 7.16 -4.11 20.56
CA GLN A 364 6.61 -4.95 21.62
C GLN A 364 7.64 -5.96 22.14
N SER A 365 8.36 -6.64 21.26
CA SER A 365 9.41 -7.61 21.62
C SER A 365 10.63 -6.95 22.29
N GLY A 366 10.88 -5.65 22.03
CA GLY A 366 11.91 -4.87 22.72
C GLY A 366 11.62 -4.63 24.20
N ALA A 367 10.37 -4.73 24.64
CA ALA A 367 9.94 -4.55 26.02
C ALA A 367 10.00 -5.86 26.83
N LYS A 368 11.20 -6.47 26.96
CA LYS A 368 11.43 -7.81 27.52
C LYS A 368 11.09 -7.98 29.01
N THR A 369 11.04 -6.90 29.81
CA THR A 369 10.75 -7.00 31.25
C THR A 369 9.34 -6.50 31.57
N PRO A 370 8.67 -7.02 32.63
CA PRO A 370 7.35 -6.54 33.03
C PRO A 370 7.29 -5.02 33.25
N PHE A 371 8.34 -4.44 33.83
CA PHE A 371 8.45 -2.99 34.02
C PHE A 371 8.53 -2.23 32.68
N LYS A 372 9.35 -2.69 31.71
CA LYS A 372 9.44 -2.06 30.39
C LYS A 372 8.13 -2.18 29.65
N LYS A 373 7.44 -3.32 29.74
CA LYS A 373 6.12 -3.53 29.11
C LYS A 373 5.07 -2.61 29.74
N TRP A 374 5.04 -2.49 31.06
CA TRP A 374 4.16 -1.55 31.76
C TRP A 374 4.44 -0.10 31.34
N LEU A 375 5.71 0.31 31.32
CA LEU A 375 6.12 1.66 30.94
C LEU A 375 5.77 1.99 29.47
N LEU A 376 5.97 1.02 28.55
CA LEU A 376 5.58 1.14 27.15
C LEU A 376 4.06 1.36 27.03
N ASN A 377 3.25 0.51 27.65
CA ASN A 377 1.80 0.61 27.62
C ASN A 377 1.33 1.96 28.21
N PHE A 378 1.88 2.37 29.34
CA PHE A 378 1.56 3.66 29.93
C PHE A 378 1.88 4.84 29.00
N ALA A 379 3.03 4.82 28.34
CA ALA A 379 3.41 5.86 27.37
C ALA A 379 2.48 5.87 26.15
N VAL A 380 2.13 4.67 25.64
CA VAL A 380 1.15 4.52 24.52
C VAL A 380 -0.19 5.12 24.91
N ASP A 381 -0.71 4.78 26.10
CA ASP A 381 -2.02 5.29 26.58
C ASP A 381 -2.03 6.82 26.67
N ARG A 382 -0.94 7.40 27.19
CA ARG A 382 -0.81 8.88 27.29
C ARG A 382 -0.75 9.54 25.91
N LYS A 383 0.04 8.97 25.00
CA LYS A 383 0.15 9.48 23.64
C LYS A 383 -1.13 9.27 22.85
N TYR A 384 -1.81 8.14 23.03
CA TYR A 384 -3.09 7.89 22.37
C TYR A 384 -4.22 8.79 22.87
N ALA A 385 -4.17 9.18 24.15
CA ALA A 385 -5.08 10.22 24.67
C ALA A 385 -4.88 11.56 23.93
N GLU A 386 -3.63 11.97 23.66
CA GLU A 386 -3.34 13.14 22.83
C GLU A 386 -3.89 12.98 21.39
N VAL A 387 -3.69 11.81 20.76
CA VAL A 387 -4.20 11.52 19.41
C VAL A 387 -5.73 11.67 19.35
N ARG A 388 -6.45 11.20 20.38
CA ARG A 388 -7.93 11.38 20.45
C ARG A 388 -8.37 12.83 20.57
N GLU A 389 -7.53 13.68 21.10
CA GLU A 389 -7.76 15.13 21.14
C GLU A 389 -7.28 15.86 19.87
N GLY A 390 -6.86 15.12 18.84
CA GLY A 390 -6.31 15.67 17.60
C GLY A 390 -4.87 16.16 17.71
N ILE A 391 -4.17 15.87 18.80
CA ILE A 391 -2.79 16.30 19.01
C ILE A 391 -1.84 15.21 18.52
N ILE A 392 -1.16 15.50 17.42
CA ILE A 392 -0.21 14.59 16.79
C ILE A 392 1.17 15.22 16.83
N ARG A 393 2.12 14.59 17.54
CA ARG A 393 3.49 15.09 17.73
C ARG A 393 4.48 13.97 18.01
N ASN A 394 5.76 14.24 17.71
CA ASN A 394 6.89 13.35 17.99
C ASN A 394 7.95 13.99 18.92
N ASN A 395 7.58 15.04 19.67
CA ASN A 395 8.51 15.80 20.52
C ASN A 395 8.12 15.84 21.99
N SER A 396 7.15 15.02 22.43
CA SER A 396 6.77 14.89 23.84
C SER A 396 7.86 14.21 24.66
N ILE A 397 7.73 14.20 25.98
CA ILE A 397 8.65 13.49 26.88
C ILE A 397 8.65 11.97 26.57
N TRP A 398 7.49 11.41 26.21
CA TRP A 398 7.36 9.99 25.84
C TRP A 398 8.06 9.67 24.52
N ASP A 399 8.03 10.59 23.57
CA ASP A 399 8.78 10.46 22.33
C ASP A 399 10.28 10.41 22.61
N LYS A 400 10.80 11.32 23.43
CA LYS A 400 12.23 11.38 23.78
C LYS A 400 12.73 10.17 24.57
N LEU A 401 11.90 9.65 25.50
CA LEU A 401 12.31 8.57 26.40
C LEU A 401 12.10 7.17 25.80
N ILE A 402 11.04 6.98 24.99
CA ILE A 402 10.58 5.65 24.59
C ILE A 402 10.53 5.50 23.06
N PHE A 403 9.89 6.44 22.34
CA PHE A 403 9.56 6.25 20.92
C PHE A 403 10.61 6.77 19.94
N HIS A 404 11.61 7.58 20.37
CA HIS A 404 12.60 8.17 19.46
C HIS A 404 13.29 7.11 18.59
N LYS A 405 13.65 5.94 19.16
CA LYS A 405 14.35 4.88 18.42
C LYS A 405 13.50 4.33 17.24
N VAL A 406 12.21 4.14 17.45
CA VAL A 406 11.33 3.68 16.36
C VAL A 406 11.09 4.79 15.35
N GLN A 407 10.93 6.04 15.79
CA GLN A 407 10.79 7.20 14.91
C GLN A 407 12.06 7.41 14.08
N GLU A 408 13.25 7.34 14.66
CA GLU A 408 14.55 7.42 13.97
C GLU A 408 14.77 6.26 12.99
N SER A 409 14.27 5.06 13.29
CA SER A 409 14.36 3.93 12.36
C SER A 409 13.59 4.18 11.05
N LEU A 410 12.63 5.09 11.07
CA LEU A 410 11.88 5.56 9.91
C LEU A 410 12.39 6.92 9.39
N GLY A 411 13.59 7.36 9.81
CA GLY A 411 14.22 8.61 9.38
C GLY A 411 13.90 9.84 10.24
N GLY A 412 13.04 9.72 11.25
CA GLY A 412 12.75 10.77 12.26
C GLY A 412 11.92 11.96 11.76
N ARG A 413 11.59 12.04 10.46
CA ARG A 413 10.90 13.18 9.84
C ARG A 413 9.53 12.85 9.25
N VAL A 414 9.07 11.61 9.37
CA VAL A 414 7.78 11.20 8.82
C VAL A 414 6.65 11.96 9.51
N ARG A 415 5.84 12.68 8.72
CA ARG A 415 4.66 13.42 9.18
C ARG A 415 3.34 12.86 8.67
N VAL A 416 3.40 12.14 7.53
CA VAL A 416 2.25 11.43 6.93
C VAL A 416 2.63 10.01 6.59
N MET A 417 1.78 9.08 6.98
CA MET A 417 1.74 7.72 6.47
C MET A 417 0.38 7.45 5.85
N VAL A 418 0.37 6.74 4.75
CA VAL A 418 -0.86 6.19 4.16
C VAL A 418 -0.69 4.69 4.07
N THR A 419 -1.62 3.94 4.64
CA THR A 419 -1.64 2.47 4.57
C THR A 419 -2.89 2.00 3.86
N GLY A 420 -2.76 0.91 3.12
CA GLY A 420 -3.86 0.32 2.35
C GLY A 420 -3.45 -0.98 1.69
N ALA A 421 -4.22 -1.41 0.71
CA ALA A 421 -4.04 -2.65 -0.05
C ALA A 421 -4.26 -3.95 0.75
N ALA A 422 -4.30 -3.91 2.08
CA ALA A 422 -4.67 -5.03 2.95
C ALA A 422 -5.27 -4.49 4.26
N PRO A 423 -6.06 -5.29 5.00
CA PRO A 423 -6.57 -4.89 6.30
C PRO A 423 -5.46 -4.71 7.35
N ILE A 424 -5.68 -3.77 8.29
CA ILE A 424 -4.80 -3.56 9.45
C ILE A 424 -5.61 -3.72 10.74
N SER A 425 -4.98 -4.32 11.75
CA SER A 425 -5.62 -4.47 13.07
C SER A 425 -5.79 -3.11 13.75
N PRO A 426 -6.97 -2.81 14.33
CA PRO A 426 -7.20 -1.59 15.10
C PRO A 426 -6.16 -1.36 16.20
N SER A 427 -5.73 -2.40 16.91
CA SER A 427 -4.73 -2.30 17.97
C SER A 427 -3.35 -1.87 17.44
N VAL A 428 -2.94 -2.40 16.28
CA VAL A 428 -1.68 -2.01 15.63
C VAL A 428 -1.77 -0.56 15.15
N LEU A 429 -2.86 -0.18 14.50
CA LEU A 429 -3.06 1.16 13.98
C LEU A 429 -3.03 2.22 15.11
N ASN A 430 -3.75 1.97 16.19
CA ASN A 430 -3.82 2.88 17.36
C ASN A 430 -2.47 3.01 18.06
N PHE A 431 -1.78 1.87 18.23
CA PHE A 431 -0.42 1.87 18.78
C PHE A 431 0.54 2.71 17.93
N LEU A 432 0.53 2.52 16.62
CA LEU A 432 1.46 3.22 15.72
C LEU A 432 1.13 4.71 15.61
N ARG A 433 -0.15 5.12 15.63
CA ARG A 433 -0.54 6.53 15.73
C ARG A 433 0.06 7.19 16.97
N ALA A 434 0.05 6.49 18.11
CA ALA A 434 0.65 6.97 19.34
C ALA A 434 2.19 6.98 19.28
N ALA A 435 2.80 5.89 18.84
CA ALA A 435 4.25 5.67 18.90
C ALA A 435 5.04 6.50 17.87
N LEU A 436 4.49 6.70 16.67
CA LEU A 436 5.19 7.38 15.58
C LEU A 436 4.99 8.90 15.59
N GLY A 437 3.92 9.39 16.22
CA GLY A 437 3.63 10.82 16.31
C GLY A 437 3.48 11.51 14.95
N CYS A 438 2.97 10.78 13.95
CA CYS A 438 2.63 11.25 12.62
C CYS A 438 1.18 10.95 12.29
N GLN A 439 0.61 11.60 11.27
CA GLN A 439 -0.71 11.23 10.78
C GLN A 439 -0.62 9.91 10.01
N LEU A 440 -1.44 8.94 10.41
CA LEU A 440 -1.51 7.64 9.78
C LEU A 440 -2.93 7.40 9.30
N PHE A 441 -3.09 7.45 7.97
CA PHE A 441 -4.35 7.28 7.26
C PHE A 441 -4.51 5.86 6.75
N GLU A 442 -5.73 5.36 6.81
CA GLU A 442 -6.13 4.10 6.17
C GLU A 442 -6.91 4.41 4.90
N ALA A 443 -6.58 3.70 3.82
CA ALA A 443 -7.21 3.83 2.52
C ALA A 443 -7.64 2.46 1.99
N TYR A 444 -8.74 2.41 1.25
CA TYR A 444 -9.21 1.20 0.57
C TYR A 444 -9.48 1.49 -0.90
N GLY A 445 -9.19 0.50 -1.72
CA GLY A 445 -9.47 0.50 -3.15
C GLY A 445 -8.79 -0.65 -3.89
N GLN A 446 -8.87 -0.60 -5.20
CA GLN A 446 -8.32 -1.60 -6.10
C GLN A 446 -7.86 -0.94 -7.41
N THR A 447 -7.19 -1.69 -8.29
CA THR A 447 -6.67 -1.15 -9.56
C THR A 447 -7.79 -0.60 -10.45
N GLU A 448 -8.95 -1.22 -10.44
CA GLU A 448 -10.13 -0.84 -11.23
C GLU A 448 -10.76 0.50 -10.81
N CYS A 449 -10.43 0.99 -9.61
CA CYS A 449 -10.70 2.37 -9.19
C CYS A 449 -9.41 3.18 -9.03
N THR A 450 -8.41 2.89 -9.83
CA THR A 450 -7.06 3.47 -9.88
C THR A 450 -6.19 3.05 -8.69
N ALA A 451 -6.56 3.39 -7.46
CA ALA A 451 -5.92 2.96 -6.23
C ALA A 451 -6.89 3.05 -5.06
N GLY A 452 -7.28 4.25 -4.65
CA GLY A 452 -8.18 4.50 -3.54
C GLY A 452 -9.59 4.87 -3.99
N CYS A 453 -10.60 4.39 -3.26
CA CYS A 453 -11.97 4.90 -3.36
C CYS A 453 -12.48 5.44 -2.04
N SER A 454 -11.82 5.08 -0.94
CA SER A 454 -12.11 5.65 0.38
C SER A 454 -10.82 5.96 1.15
N PHE A 455 -10.93 6.90 2.10
CA PHE A 455 -9.80 7.43 2.85
C PHE A 455 -10.25 7.95 4.22
N SER A 456 -9.42 7.75 5.26
CA SER A 456 -9.68 8.28 6.59
C SER A 456 -9.61 9.82 6.60
N ILE A 457 -10.50 10.46 7.34
CA ILE A 457 -10.51 11.93 7.48
C ILE A 457 -9.48 12.38 8.55
N PRO A 458 -8.75 13.49 8.32
CA PRO A 458 -7.90 14.10 9.34
C PRO A 458 -8.68 14.41 10.63
N GLY A 459 -8.08 14.12 11.77
CA GLY A 459 -8.73 14.31 13.09
C GLY A 459 -9.57 13.12 13.55
N ASP A 460 -9.85 12.14 12.68
CA ASP A 460 -10.49 10.89 13.10
C ASP A 460 -9.46 9.94 13.71
N ALA A 461 -9.54 9.76 15.03
CA ALA A 461 -8.70 8.84 15.79
C ALA A 461 -9.28 7.42 15.85
N THR A 462 -10.47 7.17 15.30
CA THR A 462 -11.09 5.85 15.32
C THR A 462 -10.38 4.88 14.35
N SER A 463 -10.61 3.60 14.51
CA SER A 463 -9.96 2.53 13.73
C SER A 463 -10.93 1.39 13.43
N GLY A 464 -10.56 0.51 12.51
CA GLY A 464 -11.40 -0.63 12.09
C GLY A 464 -12.37 -0.25 10.97
N HIS A 465 -12.08 0.80 10.25
CA HIS A 465 -12.77 1.25 9.04
C HIS A 465 -11.80 1.88 8.05
N VAL A 466 -12.20 1.99 6.80
CA VAL A 466 -11.37 2.53 5.70
C VAL A 466 -11.75 3.98 5.32
N GLY A 467 -12.43 4.68 6.23
CA GLY A 467 -12.85 6.08 6.04
C GLY A 467 -14.09 6.25 5.17
N VAL A 468 -14.12 7.32 4.41
CA VAL A 468 -15.25 7.76 3.59
C VAL A 468 -14.89 7.78 2.10
N PRO A 469 -15.88 7.81 1.18
CA PRO A 469 -15.60 7.97 -0.23
C PRO A 469 -14.68 9.16 -0.50
N LEU A 470 -13.73 8.99 -1.43
CA LEU A 470 -12.91 10.11 -1.90
C LEU A 470 -13.77 11.12 -2.64
N PRO A 471 -13.41 12.42 -2.66
CA PRO A 471 -14.15 13.45 -3.39
C PRO A 471 -14.31 13.22 -4.89
N CYS A 472 -13.56 12.29 -5.48
CA CYS A 472 -13.64 11.92 -6.90
C CYS A 472 -14.63 10.78 -7.18
N ASN A 473 -15.28 10.20 -6.16
CA ASN A 473 -16.22 9.10 -6.34
C ASN A 473 -17.35 9.10 -5.29
N ILE A 474 -18.35 8.28 -5.58
CA ILE A 474 -19.43 7.89 -4.69
C ILE A 474 -19.41 6.38 -4.49
N VAL A 475 -19.92 5.90 -3.35
CA VAL A 475 -19.97 4.49 -3.02
C VAL A 475 -21.38 4.09 -2.60
N LYS A 476 -21.88 2.95 -3.09
CA LYS A 476 -23.11 2.31 -2.60
C LYS A 476 -22.84 0.87 -2.18
N LEU A 477 -23.72 0.32 -1.38
CA LEU A 477 -23.76 -1.10 -1.05
C LEU A 477 -24.92 -1.75 -1.77
N VAL A 478 -24.67 -2.89 -2.41
CA VAL A 478 -25.66 -3.65 -3.19
C VAL A 478 -25.88 -5.00 -2.51
N ASP A 479 -27.13 -5.44 -2.51
CA ASP A 479 -27.55 -6.69 -1.87
C ASP A 479 -26.81 -7.90 -2.44
N VAL A 480 -26.43 -8.82 -1.57
CA VAL A 480 -25.85 -10.14 -1.89
C VAL A 480 -26.70 -11.19 -1.18
N GLU A 481 -27.83 -11.51 -1.80
CA GLU A 481 -28.87 -12.36 -1.19
C GLU A 481 -28.37 -13.73 -0.78
N GLU A 482 -27.52 -14.36 -1.63
CA GLU A 482 -26.93 -15.66 -1.36
C GLU A 482 -26.09 -15.69 -0.08
N MET A 483 -25.53 -14.53 0.34
CA MET A 483 -24.71 -14.39 1.56
C MET A 483 -25.45 -13.66 2.70
N LYS A 484 -26.71 -13.30 2.49
CA LYS A 484 -27.56 -12.57 3.44
C LYS A 484 -27.01 -11.19 3.84
N TYR A 485 -26.32 -10.51 2.93
CA TYR A 485 -25.94 -9.11 3.08
C TYR A 485 -26.97 -8.24 2.35
N PHE A 486 -27.56 -7.30 3.07
CA PHE A 486 -28.61 -6.42 2.57
C PHE A 486 -28.27 -4.95 2.81
N SER A 487 -28.39 -4.14 1.80
CA SER A 487 -28.15 -2.68 1.83
C SER A 487 -29.08 -1.98 2.82
N SER A 488 -30.30 -2.51 3.04
CA SER A 488 -31.22 -2.06 4.08
C SER A 488 -30.68 -2.18 5.50
N ASN A 489 -29.74 -3.11 5.73
CA ASN A 489 -29.02 -3.30 6.99
C ASN A 489 -27.68 -2.54 7.01
N GLY A 490 -27.39 -1.76 5.97
CA GLY A 490 -26.12 -1.08 5.78
C GLY A 490 -24.97 -2.01 5.41
N GLU A 491 -25.25 -3.21 4.85
CA GLU A 491 -24.27 -4.22 4.44
C GLU A 491 -24.50 -4.63 2.98
N GLY A 492 -23.43 -4.94 2.26
CA GLY A 492 -23.55 -5.38 0.86
C GLY A 492 -22.25 -5.34 0.11
N GLU A 493 -22.32 -5.67 -1.20
CA GLU A 493 -21.19 -5.51 -2.10
C GLU A 493 -20.89 -4.02 -2.31
N VAL A 494 -19.63 -3.64 -2.15
CA VAL A 494 -19.16 -2.27 -2.37
C VAL A 494 -19.15 -1.97 -3.86
N CYS A 495 -19.93 -0.99 -4.31
CA CYS A 495 -19.95 -0.51 -5.68
C CYS A 495 -19.52 0.96 -5.74
N ILE A 496 -18.69 1.30 -6.75
CA ILE A 496 -18.02 2.60 -6.86
C ILE A 496 -18.38 3.24 -8.20
N LYS A 497 -18.63 4.56 -8.19
CA LYS A 497 -18.79 5.34 -9.41
C LYS A 497 -18.09 6.68 -9.27
N GLY A 498 -17.27 7.06 -10.26
CA GLY A 498 -16.56 8.34 -10.24
C GLY A 498 -15.47 8.44 -11.29
N SER A 499 -14.79 9.60 -11.29
CA SER A 499 -13.74 9.91 -12.28
C SER A 499 -12.49 9.04 -12.11
N ASN A 500 -12.33 8.34 -11.00
CA ASN A 500 -11.21 7.41 -10.75
C ASN A 500 -11.50 5.96 -11.18
N VAL A 501 -12.70 5.67 -11.70
CA VAL A 501 -13.08 4.32 -12.18
C VAL A 501 -12.53 4.08 -13.58
N PHE A 502 -11.94 2.92 -13.80
CA PHE A 502 -11.27 2.52 -15.04
C PHE A 502 -12.22 2.42 -16.25
N LYS A 503 -11.66 2.35 -17.46
CA LYS A 503 -12.46 2.18 -18.71
C LYS A 503 -12.90 0.73 -18.99
N GLY A 504 -12.40 -0.24 -18.23
CA GLY A 504 -12.60 -1.66 -18.44
C GLY A 504 -11.29 -2.42 -18.63
N TYR A 505 -11.38 -3.69 -18.99
CA TYR A 505 -10.22 -4.56 -19.21
C TYR A 505 -9.84 -4.61 -20.69
N LEU A 506 -8.55 -4.48 -20.99
CA LEU A 506 -8.01 -4.49 -22.35
C LEU A 506 -8.36 -5.78 -23.08
N LYS A 507 -9.06 -5.65 -24.22
CA LYS A 507 -9.49 -6.76 -25.09
C LYS A 507 -10.29 -7.86 -24.34
N ASP A 508 -11.01 -7.50 -23.28
CA ASP A 508 -11.83 -8.43 -22.50
C ASP A 508 -13.18 -7.79 -22.13
N PRO A 509 -14.11 -7.70 -23.12
CA PRO A 509 -15.40 -7.08 -22.91
C PRO A 509 -16.30 -7.87 -21.92
N GLU A 510 -16.16 -9.19 -21.85
CA GLU A 510 -16.92 -10.04 -20.94
C GLU A 510 -16.57 -9.71 -19.49
N LYS A 511 -15.28 -9.71 -19.15
CA LYS A 511 -14.80 -9.33 -17.81
C LYS A 511 -15.10 -7.86 -17.49
N THR A 512 -15.10 -7.00 -18.49
CA THR A 512 -15.50 -5.61 -18.31
C THR A 512 -16.98 -5.51 -17.91
N ALA A 513 -17.86 -6.23 -18.59
CA ALA A 513 -19.29 -6.26 -18.27
C ALA A 513 -19.61 -6.92 -16.92
N GLU A 514 -18.76 -7.87 -16.45
CA GLU A 514 -18.85 -8.43 -15.10
C GLU A 514 -18.49 -7.39 -14.00
N ALA A 515 -17.54 -6.49 -14.31
CA ALA A 515 -17.01 -5.52 -13.36
C ALA A 515 -17.75 -4.18 -13.39
N LEU A 516 -18.15 -3.70 -14.56
CA LEU A 516 -18.85 -2.43 -14.76
C LEU A 516 -20.27 -2.70 -15.23
N ASP A 517 -21.26 -2.24 -14.44
CA ASP A 517 -22.65 -2.31 -14.87
C ASP A 517 -22.99 -1.22 -15.93
N LYS A 518 -24.18 -1.34 -16.52
CA LYS A 518 -24.68 -0.41 -17.57
C LYS A 518 -24.81 1.04 -17.09
N ASP A 519 -24.90 1.26 -15.79
CA ASP A 519 -25.01 2.57 -15.17
C ASP A 519 -23.64 3.15 -14.77
N GLY A 520 -22.54 2.43 -15.05
CA GLY A 520 -21.15 2.83 -14.79
C GLY A 520 -20.70 2.61 -13.35
N TRP A 521 -21.35 1.71 -12.60
CA TRP A 521 -20.89 1.30 -11.30
C TRP A 521 -19.89 0.15 -11.40
N LEU A 522 -18.76 0.31 -10.75
CA LEU A 522 -17.77 -0.74 -10.55
C LEU A 522 -18.20 -1.64 -9.40
N HIS A 523 -18.43 -2.91 -9.66
CA HIS A 523 -18.64 -3.97 -8.69
C HIS A 523 -17.28 -4.46 -8.21
N THR A 524 -16.94 -4.20 -6.92
CA THR A 524 -15.59 -4.48 -6.42
C THR A 524 -15.35 -5.95 -6.08
N GLY A 525 -16.42 -6.70 -5.86
CA GLY A 525 -16.35 -8.06 -5.30
C GLY A 525 -15.95 -8.08 -3.82
N ASP A 526 -15.94 -6.94 -3.14
CA ASP A 526 -15.66 -6.81 -1.71
C ASP A 526 -16.97 -6.51 -0.96
N ILE A 527 -17.19 -7.14 0.19
CA ILE A 527 -18.33 -6.89 1.06
C ILE A 527 -17.96 -5.82 2.08
N GLY A 528 -18.83 -4.83 2.19
CA GLY A 528 -18.66 -3.71 3.11
C GLY A 528 -19.88 -3.47 4.00
N LYS A 529 -19.66 -2.60 4.99
CA LYS A 529 -20.69 -2.14 5.93
C LYS A 529 -20.50 -0.66 6.23
N TRP A 530 -21.60 0.11 6.21
CA TRP A 530 -21.62 1.46 6.74
C TRP A 530 -21.71 1.44 8.27
N LEU A 531 -20.81 2.15 8.94
CA LEU A 531 -20.87 2.38 10.39
C LEU A 531 -21.71 3.64 10.68
N PRO A 532 -22.18 3.84 11.93
CA PRO A 532 -23.07 4.95 12.30
C PRO A 532 -22.53 6.34 11.94
N SER A 533 -21.21 6.54 12.01
CA SER A 533 -20.53 7.80 11.63
C SER A 533 -20.44 8.03 10.11
N GLY A 534 -20.97 7.13 9.30
CA GLY A 534 -20.93 7.22 7.84
C GLY A 534 -19.61 6.79 7.22
N VAL A 535 -18.73 6.12 7.97
CA VAL A 535 -17.50 5.52 7.44
C VAL A 535 -17.73 4.10 6.94
N LEU A 536 -16.94 3.69 5.96
CA LEU A 536 -17.00 2.36 5.35
C LEU A 536 -16.08 1.38 6.11
N LYS A 537 -16.60 0.21 6.42
CA LYS A 537 -15.82 -0.93 6.91
C LYS A 537 -15.85 -2.05 5.89
N ILE A 538 -14.71 -2.57 5.49
CA ILE A 538 -14.61 -3.76 4.64
C ILE A 538 -14.69 -5.00 5.54
N ILE A 539 -15.51 -5.97 5.12
CA ILE A 539 -15.73 -7.23 5.84
C ILE A 539 -14.79 -8.30 5.29
N ASP A 540 -14.91 -8.60 3.99
CA ASP A 540 -14.02 -9.54 3.26
C ASP A 540 -14.33 -9.50 1.75
N ARG A 541 -13.58 -10.27 0.96
CA ARG A 541 -13.88 -10.48 -0.45
C ARG A 541 -14.99 -11.50 -0.65
N LYS A 542 -15.98 -11.19 -1.47
CA LYS A 542 -17.11 -12.07 -1.81
C LYS A 542 -16.66 -13.49 -2.18
N LYS A 543 -15.64 -13.63 -3.03
CA LYS A 543 -15.09 -14.91 -3.47
C LYS A 543 -14.24 -15.66 -2.43
N ASN A 544 -13.76 -14.99 -1.37
CA ASN A 544 -13.01 -15.63 -0.29
C ASN A 544 -13.95 -16.12 0.81
N ILE A 545 -15.15 -15.54 0.90
CA ILE A 545 -16.17 -15.94 1.85
C ILE A 545 -16.69 -17.33 1.44
N PHE A 546 -16.65 -18.28 2.35
CA PHE A 546 -17.17 -19.64 2.13
C PHE A 546 -18.17 -20.01 3.21
N LYS A 547 -18.99 -20.99 2.92
CA LYS A 547 -20.05 -21.47 3.81
C LYS A 547 -19.64 -22.79 4.45
N LEU A 548 -19.78 -22.92 5.76
CA LEU A 548 -19.59 -24.19 6.47
C LEU A 548 -20.83 -25.08 6.38
N ALA A 549 -20.68 -26.36 6.72
CA ALA A 549 -21.74 -27.36 6.65
C ALA A 549 -23.02 -26.97 7.44
N GLN A 550 -22.89 -26.26 8.55
CA GLN A 550 -24.01 -25.75 9.34
C GLN A 550 -24.64 -24.47 8.80
N GLY A 551 -24.18 -23.96 7.67
CA GLY A 551 -24.76 -22.80 7.00
C GLY A 551 -24.18 -21.44 7.39
N GLU A 552 -23.14 -21.40 8.23
CA GLU A 552 -22.44 -20.16 8.62
C GLU A 552 -21.47 -19.71 7.53
N TYR A 553 -21.49 -18.41 7.22
CA TYR A 553 -20.55 -17.77 6.29
C TYR A 553 -19.31 -17.30 7.03
N ILE A 554 -18.15 -17.63 6.50
CA ILE A 554 -16.84 -17.34 7.07
C ILE A 554 -16.10 -16.34 6.19
N ALA A 555 -15.62 -15.28 6.81
CA ALA A 555 -14.71 -14.30 6.24
C ALA A 555 -13.27 -14.62 6.71
N PRO A 556 -12.47 -15.38 5.94
CA PRO A 556 -11.21 -15.91 6.43
C PRO A 556 -10.16 -14.84 6.70
N GLU A 557 -10.10 -13.76 5.90
CA GLU A 557 -9.13 -12.67 6.12
C GLU A 557 -9.37 -11.95 7.45
N LYS A 558 -10.62 -11.82 7.89
CA LYS A 558 -10.95 -11.29 9.22
C LYS A 558 -10.30 -12.13 10.33
N ILE A 559 -10.37 -13.45 10.21
CA ILE A 559 -9.84 -14.41 11.20
C ILE A 559 -8.31 -14.42 11.17
N GLU A 560 -7.70 -14.44 9.96
CA GLU A 560 -6.26 -14.40 9.75
C GLU A 560 -5.64 -13.15 10.38
N ASN A 561 -6.29 -11.99 10.24
CA ASN A 561 -5.86 -10.73 10.85
C ASN A 561 -5.86 -10.74 12.39
N VAL A 562 -6.66 -11.60 13.00
CA VAL A 562 -6.63 -11.82 14.45
C VAL A 562 -5.44 -12.72 14.80
N TYR A 563 -5.28 -13.82 14.11
CA TYR A 563 -4.31 -14.86 14.44
C TYR A 563 -2.87 -14.49 14.15
N VAL A 564 -2.61 -13.66 13.13
CA VAL A 564 -1.27 -13.14 12.85
C VAL A 564 -0.72 -12.28 14.00
N ARG A 565 -1.55 -11.90 14.97
CA ARG A 565 -1.14 -11.18 16.18
C ARG A 565 -0.61 -12.08 17.30
N SER A 566 -0.71 -13.39 17.14
CA SER A 566 -0.09 -14.34 18.07
C SER A 566 1.44 -14.21 17.96
N GLY A 567 2.11 -14.05 19.11
CA GLY A 567 3.55 -13.80 19.14
C GLY A 567 4.40 -14.75 18.29
N PRO A 568 4.18 -16.08 18.35
CA PRO A 568 4.94 -17.03 17.54
C PRO A 568 4.47 -17.14 16.07
N VAL A 569 3.47 -16.39 15.60
CA VAL A 569 2.88 -16.52 14.26
C VAL A 569 3.35 -15.40 13.33
N ALA A 570 4.03 -15.73 12.23
CA ALA A 570 4.38 -14.80 11.17
C ALA A 570 3.30 -14.70 10.08
N GLN A 571 2.72 -15.85 9.67
CA GLN A 571 1.70 -15.92 8.63
C GLN A 571 0.70 -17.03 8.95
N VAL A 572 -0.53 -16.84 8.49
CA VAL A 572 -1.59 -17.83 8.68
C VAL A 572 -2.51 -17.87 7.45
N PHE A 573 -2.91 -19.09 7.08
CA PHE A 573 -3.89 -19.36 6.04
C PHE A 573 -5.03 -20.16 6.67
N VAL A 574 -6.19 -19.54 6.85
CA VAL A 574 -7.40 -20.17 7.39
C VAL A 574 -8.16 -20.84 6.27
N HIS A 575 -8.52 -22.10 6.46
CA HIS A 575 -9.30 -22.91 5.53
C HIS A 575 -10.57 -23.48 6.17
N GLY A 576 -11.62 -23.51 5.38
CA GLY A 576 -12.89 -24.19 5.66
C GLY A 576 -13.50 -24.72 4.38
N ASP A 577 -14.39 -25.69 4.52
CA ASP A 577 -15.08 -26.34 3.42
C ASP A 577 -16.56 -26.48 3.73
N SER A 578 -17.41 -26.46 2.70
CA SER A 578 -18.88 -26.60 2.84
C SER A 578 -19.33 -27.96 3.40
N LEU A 579 -18.47 -28.96 3.39
CA LEU A 579 -18.70 -30.27 3.98
C LEU A 579 -18.16 -30.39 5.42
N GLN A 580 -17.50 -29.37 5.94
CA GLN A 580 -16.90 -29.35 7.27
C GLN A 580 -17.63 -28.37 8.19
N SER A 581 -17.72 -28.71 9.48
CA SER A 581 -18.39 -27.87 10.49
C SER A 581 -17.46 -26.93 11.25
N CYS A 582 -16.15 -26.94 10.94
CA CYS A 582 -15.12 -26.17 11.62
C CYS A 582 -14.01 -25.71 10.67
N LEU A 583 -13.15 -24.85 11.20
CA LEU A 583 -11.99 -24.31 10.49
C LEU A 583 -10.72 -24.98 10.93
N VAL A 584 -9.76 -25.07 9.99
CA VAL A 584 -8.36 -25.45 10.22
C VAL A 584 -7.44 -24.37 9.66
N ALA A 585 -6.17 -24.35 10.07
CA ALA A 585 -5.22 -23.38 9.51
C ALA A 585 -3.84 -23.98 9.26
N ILE A 586 -3.18 -23.42 8.24
CA ILE A 586 -1.73 -23.54 8.04
C ILE A 586 -1.09 -22.31 8.67
N VAL A 587 -0.17 -22.53 9.58
CA VAL A 587 0.50 -21.46 10.35
C VAL A 587 1.98 -21.49 10.07
N VAL A 588 2.54 -20.39 9.64
CA VAL A 588 3.99 -20.22 9.53
C VAL A 588 4.48 -19.49 10.76
N PRO A 589 5.27 -20.14 11.61
CA PRO A 589 5.84 -19.48 12.79
C PRO A 589 6.83 -18.38 12.40
N ASP A 590 6.99 -17.40 13.29
CA ASP A 590 8.02 -16.37 13.13
C ASP A 590 9.40 -16.99 13.49
N PRO A 591 10.35 -17.04 12.53
CA PRO A 591 11.64 -17.67 12.73
C PRO A 591 12.51 -16.97 13.80
N ASP A 592 12.27 -15.68 14.06
CA ASP A 592 13.00 -14.91 15.08
C ASP A 592 12.39 -15.09 16.47
N VAL A 593 11.13 -15.46 16.59
CA VAL A 593 10.38 -15.58 17.85
C VAL A 593 10.22 -17.03 18.30
N LEU A 594 10.00 -17.95 17.37
CA LEU A 594 9.73 -19.36 17.67
C LEU A 594 10.80 -20.03 18.56
N PRO A 595 12.12 -19.81 18.37
CA PRO A 595 13.14 -20.43 19.23
C PRO A 595 13.03 -20.02 20.71
N ASP A 596 12.81 -18.74 20.99
CA ASP A 596 12.62 -18.23 22.34
C ASP A 596 11.30 -18.78 22.95
N PHE A 597 10.22 -18.79 22.17
CA PHE A 597 8.93 -19.37 22.57
C PHE A 597 9.04 -20.85 22.88
N ALA A 598 9.76 -21.63 22.06
CA ALA A 598 9.99 -23.05 22.29
C ALA A 598 10.84 -23.32 23.54
N LYS A 599 11.84 -22.48 23.79
CA LYS A 599 12.70 -22.57 24.98
C LYS A 599 11.91 -22.37 26.28
N ASP A 600 10.93 -21.47 26.28
CA ASP A 600 10.04 -21.26 27.43
C ASP A 600 9.15 -22.48 27.71
N LEU A 601 8.94 -23.35 26.71
CA LEU A 601 8.25 -24.62 26.82
C LEU A 601 9.20 -25.82 27.05
N GLY A 602 10.50 -25.57 27.23
CA GLY A 602 11.49 -26.61 27.42
C GLY A 602 11.86 -27.38 26.13
N CYS A 603 11.51 -26.85 24.96
CA CYS A 603 11.81 -27.44 23.65
C CYS A 603 12.98 -26.74 22.98
N GLN A 604 13.82 -27.49 22.24
CA GLN A 604 14.94 -26.97 21.45
C GLN A 604 15.03 -27.74 20.12
N GLY A 605 15.52 -27.08 19.08
CA GLY A 605 15.72 -27.68 17.75
C GLY A 605 15.74 -26.64 16.63
N SER A 606 15.92 -27.11 15.40
CA SER A 606 15.75 -26.29 14.20
C SER A 606 14.28 -25.87 14.02
N ILE A 607 14.02 -24.88 13.19
CA ILE A 607 12.64 -24.44 12.89
C ILE A 607 11.80 -25.61 12.37
N GLU A 608 12.38 -26.46 11.50
CA GLU A 608 11.73 -27.64 10.92
C GLU A 608 11.39 -28.69 11.99
N GLU A 609 12.25 -28.87 12.98
CA GLU A 609 12.01 -29.79 14.11
C GLU A 609 10.95 -29.24 15.06
N LEU A 610 11.02 -27.93 15.37
CA LEU A 610 10.06 -27.25 16.20
C LEU A 610 8.64 -27.26 15.58
N CYS A 611 8.53 -27.10 14.27
CA CYS A 611 7.24 -27.19 13.55
C CYS A 611 6.62 -28.60 13.60
N LYS A 612 7.42 -29.65 13.81
CA LYS A 612 6.93 -31.04 13.98
C LYS A 612 6.57 -31.38 15.41
N ASN A 613 6.94 -30.53 16.38
CA ASN A 613 6.74 -30.76 17.80
C ASN A 613 5.27 -30.53 18.20
N THR A 614 4.64 -31.55 18.79
CA THR A 614 3.24 -31.54 19.16
C THR A 614 2.94 -30.55 20.31
N GLU A 615 3.87 -30.36 21.25
CA GLU A 615 3.67 -29.44 22.37
C GLU A 615 3.74 -27.98 21.89
N ILE A 616 4.63 -27.66 20.95
CA ILE A 616 4.70 -26.35 20.32
C ILE A 616 3.42 -26.08 19.52
N LYS A 617 2.97 -27.05 18.72
CA LYS A 617 1.71 -26.96 17.98
C LYS A 617 0.54 -26.63 18.92
N LYS A 618 0.41 -27.34 20.04
CA LYS A 618 -0.65 -27.09 21.05
C LYS A 618 -0.54 -25.71 21.67
N ALA A 619 0.66 -25.28 22.02
CA ALA A 619 0.90 -23.96 22.62
C ALA A 619 0.54 -22.81 21.67
N VAL A 620 0.95 -22.90 20.39
CA VAL A 620 0.59 -21.93 19.36
C VAL A 620 -0.93 -21.89 19.15
N LEU A 621 -1.60 -23.04 19.02
CA LEU A 621 -3.05 -23.11 18.89
C LEU A 621 -3.78 -22.54 20.11
N SER A 622 -3.27 -22.77 21.31
CA SER A 622 -3.82 -22.21 22.56
C SER A 622 -3.72 -20.69 22.58
N ASP A 623 -2.58 -20.10 22.19
CA ASP A 623 -2.39 -18.65 22.09
C ASP A 623 -3.31 -18.03 21.03
N MET A 624 -3.39 -18.62 19.84
CA MET A 624 -4.35 -18.20 18.78
C MET A 624 -5.80 -18.25 19.27
N THR A 625 -6.19 -19.32 19.97
CA THR A 625 -7.55 -19.47 20.51
C THR A 625 -7.87 -18.40 21.55
N LYS A 626 -6.92 -18.06 22.42
CA LYS A 626 -7.05 -16.99 23.40
C LYS A 626 -7.27 -15.64 22.71
N LEU A 627 -6.43 -15.31 21.74
CA LEU A 627 -6.58 -14.09 20.94
C LEU A 627 -7.89 -14.03 20.17
N GLY A 628 -8.32 -15.15 19.61
CA GLY A 628 -9.61 -15.24 18.92
C GLY A 628 -10.79 -14.91 19.85
N LYS A 629 -10.78 -15.42 21.07
CA LYS A 629 -11.79 -15.11 22.09
C LYS A 629 -11.75 -13.63 22.49
N GLU A 630 -10.57 -13.10 22.76
CA GLU A 630 -10.37 -11.69 23.11
C GLU A 630 -10.81 -10.73 21.99
N ALA A 631 -10.63 -11.12 20.73
CA ALA A 631 -11.07 -10.38 19.57
C ALA A 631 -12.57 -10.56 19.23
N GLY A 632 -13.30 -11.38 19.98
CA GLY A 632 -14.73 -11.62 19.80
C GLY A 632 -15.05 -12.54 18.63
N LEU A 633 -14.12 -13.39 18.16
CA LEU A 633 -14.43 -14.42 17.17
C LEU A 633 -15.42 -15.42 17.74
N LYS A 634 -16.48 -15.71 17.00
CA LYS A 634 -17.47 -16.70 17.34
C LYS A 634 -16.85 -18.11 17.36
N SER A 635 -17.49 -19.08 18.01
CA SER A 635 -16.93 -20.43 18.14
C SER A 635 -16.66 -21.12 16.80
N PHE A 636 -17.47 -20.86 15.80
CA PHE A 636 -17.32 -21.39 14.43
C PHE A 636 -16.28 -20.60 13.58
N GLU A 637 -15.90 -19.39 14.00
CA GLU A 637 -14.81 -18.61 13.40
C GLU A 637 -13.43 -18.97 14.01
N GLN A 638 -13.38 -19.82 15.03
CA GLN A 638 -12.12 -20.25 15.65
C GLN A 638 -11.63 -21.56 15.05
N VAL A 639 -10.35 -21.60 14.66
CA VAL A 639 -9.71 -22.81 14.14
C VAL A 639 -9.64 -23.89 15.21
N LYS A 640 -9.86 -25.15 14.82
CA LYS A 640 -9.86 -26.30 15.73
C LYS A 640 -8.53 -27.04 15.73
N ASP A 641 -7.82 -27.01 14.63
CA ASP A 641 -6.48 -27.60 14.52
C ASP A 641 -5.61 -26.79 13.55
N ILE A 642 -4.29 -26.90 13.68
CA ILE A 642 -3.32 -26.18 12.85
C ILE A 642 -2.21 -27.11 12.35
N HIS A 643 -1.61 -26.77 11.22
CA HIS A 643 -0.36 -27.34 10.76
C HIS A 643 0.72 -26.26 10.79
N LEU A 644 1.83 -26.49 11.50
CA LEU A 644 2.97 -25.60 11.50
C LEU A 644 3.85 -25.86 10.28
N HIS A 645 4.09 -24.83 9.46
CA HIS A 645 4.91 -24.90 8.25
C HIS A 645 6.18 -24.07 8.44
N PRO A 646 7.40 -24.61 8.21
CA PRO A 646 8.63 -23.90 8.55
C PRO A 646 9.01 -22.78 7.59
N GLU A 647 8.52 -22.80 6.35
CA GLU A 647 8.90 -21.86 5.29
C GLU A 647 7.87 -20.72 5.16
N LEU A 648 8.36 -19.48 5.08
CA LEU A 648 7.51 -18.32 4.86
C LEU A 648 6.85 -18.37 3.47
N PHE A 649 5.57 -18.03 3.39
CA PHE A 649 4.92 -17.72 2.12
C PHE A 649 5.60 -16.49 1.51
N SER A 650 5.99 -16.58 0.26
CA SER A 650 6.70 -15.53 -0.44
C SER A 650 6.20 -15.36 -1.88
N ILE A 651 6.72 -14.35 -2.55
CA ILE A 651 6.48 -14.16 -3.98
C ILE A 651 7.27 -15.18 -4.78
N GLU A 652 8.48 -15.47 -4.33
CA GLU A 652 9.42 -16.40 -4.99
C GLU A 652 8.88 -17.83 -5.03
N ASN A 653 8.21 -18.29 -3.95
CA ASN A 653 7.57 -19.61 -3.93
C ASN A 653 6.14 -19.61 -4.49
N GLY A 654 5.70 -18.48 -5.06
CA GLY A 654 4.42 -18.36 -5.76
C GLY A 654 3.18 -18.28 -4.85
N LEU A 655 3.34 -18.21 -3.52
CA LEU A 655 2.24 -18.25 -2.56
C LEU A 655 1.69 -16.86 -2.19
N LEU A 656 2.43 -15.80 -2.52
CA LEU A 656 1.99 -14.41 -2.36
C LEU A 656 1.92 -13.69 -3.70
N THR A 657 1.04 -12.70 -3.76
CA THR A 657 1.03 -11.70 -4.85
C THR A 657 2.19 -10.71 -4.65
N PRO A 658 2.54 -9.88 -5.67
CA PRO A 658 3.50 -8.78 -5.52
C PRO A 658 3.18 -7.80 -4.39
N THR A 659 1.91 -7.67 -4.05
CA THR A 659 1.42 -6.86 -2.93
C THR A 659 1.35 -7.63 -1.61
N LEU A 660 2.02 -8.81 -1.56
CA LEU A 660 2.12 -9.67 -0.40
C LEU A 660 0.78 -10.25 0.10
N LYS A 661 -0.24 -10.32 -0.78
CA LYS A 661 -1.52 -10.98 -0.48
C LYS A 661 -1.41 -12.49 -0.74
N ALA A 662 -2.05 -13.28 0.12
CA ALA A 662 -2.10 -14.74 -0.02
C ALA A 662 -2.84 -15.16 -1.30
N LYS A 663 -2.22 -16.02 -2.09
CA LYS A 663 -2.86 -16.70 -3.22
C LYS A 663 -3.57 -17.94 -2.70
N ARG A 664 -4.84 -17.76 -2.31
CA ARG A 664 -5.60 -18.79 -1.58
C ARG A 664 -5.78 -20.10 -2.33
N ALA A 665 -5.91 -20.06 -3.66
CA ALA A 665 -6.04 -21.26 -4.49
C ALA A 665 -4.75 -22.09 -4.49
N GLU A 666 -3.61 -21.42 -4.65
CA GLU A 666 -2.27 -22.05 -4.64
C GLU A 666 -1.94 -22.61 -3.25
N LEU A 667 -2.25 -21.85 -2.19
CA LEU A 667 -2.10 -22.31 -0.80
C LEU A 667 -2.96 -23.54 -0.52
N LYS A 668 -4.23 -23.53 -0.94
CA LYS A 668 -5.11 -24.71 -0.81
C LYS A 668 -4.52 -25.91 -1.53
N THR A 669 -4.08 -25.73 -2.77
CA THR A 669 -3.52 -26.83 -3.59
C THR A 669 -2.25 -27.39 -2.95
N LEU A 670 -1.32 -26.53 -2.52
CA LEU A 670 -0.05 -26.93 -1.91
C LEU A 670 -0.28 -27.71 -0.60
N PHE A 671 -1.21 -27.23 0.23
CA PHE A 671 -1.44 -27.79 1.57
C PHE A 671 -2.64 -28.76 1.64
N GLN A 672 -3.18 -29.22 0.51
CA GLN A 672 -4.36 -30.09 0.50
C GLN A 672 -4.19 -31.33 1.39
N THR A 673 -3.02 -31.99 1.29
CA THR A 673 -2.72 -33.19 2.12
C THR A 673 -2.70 -32.88 3.62
N GLN A 674 -2.15 -31.74 4.01
CA GLN A 674 -2.11 -31.29 5.41
C GLN A 674 -3.52 -30.91 5.91
N ILE A 675 -4.29 -30.22 5.09
CA ILE A 675 -5.68 -29.86 5.38
C ILE A 675 -6.52 -31.11 5.61
N ASP A 676 -6.42 -32.12 4.73
CA ASP A 676 -7.16 -33.38 4.86
C ASP A 676 -6.80 -34.11 6.16
N LYS A 677 -5.51 -34.15 6.52
CA LYS A 677 -5.04 -34.71 7.78
C LYS A 677 -5.58 -33.97 9.00
N LEU A 678 -5.64 -32.62 8.97
CA LEU A 678 -6.19 -31.84 10.07
C LEU A 678 -7.67 -32.18 10.29
N TYR A 679 -8.47 -32.26 9.22
CA TYR A 679 -9.87 -32.65 9.34
C TYR A 679 -10.06 -34.10 9.78
N ALA A 680 -9.19 -35.01 9.36
CA ALA A 680 -9.23 -36.40 9.81
C ALA A 680 -8.96 -36.54 11.32
N ASN A 681 -8.11 -35.69 11.88
CA ASN A 681 -7.77 -35.68 13.31
C ASN A 681 -8.92 -35.08 14.19
N ILE A 682 -9.81 -34.28 13.62
CA ILE A 682 -10.89 -33.63 14.34
C ILE A 682 -12.14 -34.57 14.43
N LYS A 683 -12.26 -35.54 13.53
CA LYS A 683 -13.30 -36.56 13.57
C LYS A 683 -13.02 -37.58 14.66
#